data_7f3b519c0f5af82f52b2290c78db589b
#
_entry.id   7f3b519c0f5af82f52b2290c78db589b
#
_cell.length_a   1.000
_cell.length_b   1.000
_cell.length_c   1.000
_cell.angle_alpha   90.00
_cell.angle_beta   90.00
_cell.angle_gamma   90.00
#
_symmetry.space_group_name_H-M   'P 1'
#
loop_
_entity.id
_entity.type
_entity.pdbx_description
1 polymer ?
#
loop_
_entity_poly.entity_id
_entity_poly.type
_entity_poly.pdbx_seq_one_letter_code
_entity_poly.pdbx_strand_id
1 'polypeptide(L)'
;LLQLSQATTARLIDTANQAYFTQVPDLLLAALTRTLSEQGYGSRHCMMLEGHGREAIDAELDVSRTLGWFTSTYPLALADAGAWDALVCATKEQLRAVPDKGVGFNALRLHHPCGWELPEALVVFNYLGVSHQGEVAQPWQPLPMAPGAPTSPDNLPRELVSLHGGVFDGRLTLRQVGALNQQASDALMARLADNLTALVEHCCAVKAPRHTPSDFPGLGLSQAALDRVLSGREVETLLPMTSLQQSMFHHRALLPRDHAYHLQTEMDYHQPLDVAVYRQAWQGQIACWPALRSELVLADGVALQRICKHAELPFHYEDLSEVGNEAGEVRVQAYREQDLARPIPLEQAPLLRLACFKLAPDHHKVIFSAHHGVLDGWSGPVLLGSLHRGYQALMNGLLPQRDPDTAWLEFGRHIASQTRSADAYWQGRGDLLAKPNDLACLFGVTLDASSSGRHTQQRPAVCATSLPTEVATLLAQRARDLGVTAGLLAQYAWHRLLARRSGDAVTLVGNVTPGRDYPIEGITASVGLYINSLPLALEWCTELTLAEHIARLQTDLMALNEHGTQSLAALTKGRVRLFQSLFVFENYPMPAAPVAPEPHQLVPQFGAVVEKVELPLSLVVSSRGETLQLRLEFDGEQIPEARAEAVLDSWLAELDWLAQADLSQPARVATAAPSPAQGAAMLATATPSTVTQVASTRAEPGLAQPPAEARVLVALWERQCGVPGIWQQTLCELGVDSVQQLALLVALNEAFGQERAPLTLQTLKAHPSPSRLYRHWLVRQTEAAL
;
A
#
# COMPACT_ATOMS: atom_id res chain seq x y z
N LEU A 1 -23.14 -42.88 -15.50
CA LEU A 1 -23.74 -41.55 -15.53
C LEU A 1 -24.17 -41.16 -14.12
N LEU A 2 -23.76 -39.93 -13.69
CA LEU A 2 -24.22 -39.32 -12.46
C LEU A 2 -25.11 -38.13 -12.80
N GLN A 3 -26.23 -37.97 -12.10
CA GLN A 3 -27.05 -36.79 -12.20
C GLN A 3 -27.52 -36.36 -10.83
N LEU A 4 -27.21 -35.12 -10.42
CA LEU A 4 -27.71 -34.55 -9.19
C LEU A 4 -29.13 -34.01 -9.33
N SER A 5 -29.84 -33.89 -8.20
CA SER A 5 -31.15 -33.23 -8.19
C SER A 5 -31.00 -31.73 -8.53
N GLN A 6 -32.07 -31.12 -9.10
CA GLN A 6 -32.06 -29.68 -9.36
C GLN A 6 -31.78 -28.87 -8.08
N ALA A 7 -32.34 -29.26 -6.94
CA ALA A 7 -32.15 -28.58 -5.67
C ALA A 7 -30.67 -28.64 -5.20
N THR A 8 -30.02 -29.81 -5.28
CA THR A 8 -28.60 -29.96 -4.94
C THR A 8 -27.72 -29.19 -5.90
N THR A 9 -28.04 -29.22 -7.21
CA THR A 9 -27.30 -28.48 -8.25
C THR A 9 -27.39 -26.98 -8.05
N ALA A 10 -28.56 -26.44 -7.75
CA ALA A 10 -28.72 -25.00 -7.46
C ALA A 10 -27.89 -24.59 -6.25
N ARG A 11 -27.93 -25.37 -5.17
CA ARG A 11 -27.08 -25.12 -3.96
C ARG A 11 -25.58 -25.19 -4.28
N LEU A 12 -25.15 -26.12 -5.15
CA LEU A 12 -23.77 -26.23 -5.60
C LEU A 12 -23.30 -24.99 -6.37
N ILE A 13 -24.15 -24.44 -7.23
CA ILE A 13 -23.80 -23.29 -8.09
C ILE A 13 -23.79 -22.00 -7.26
N ASP A 14 -24.81 -21.78 -6.41
CA ASP A 14 -25.04 -20.50 -5.77
C ASP A 14 -24.44 -20.45 -4.35
N THR A 15 -24.93 -21.30 -3.45
CA THR A 15 -24.68 -21.14 -2.00
C THR A 15 -23.34 -21.79 -1.57
N ALA A 16 -23.05 -22.99 -2.07
CA ALA A 16 -21.89 -23.76 -1.61
C ALA A 16 -20.56 -23.05 -1.91
N ASN A 17 -20.49 -22.30 -3.01
CA ASN A 17 -19.28 -21.54 -3.38
C ASN A 17 -18.97 -20.38 -2.45
N GLN A 18 -19.96 -19.87 -1.71
CA GLN A 18 -19.76 -18.74 -0.79
C GLN A 18 -18.95 -19.13 0.46
N ALA A 19 -19.01 -20.40 0.86
CA ALA A 19 -18.35 -20.90 2.09
C ALA A 19 -16.83 -20.68 2.09
N TYR A 20 -16.20 -20.87 0.92
CA TYR A 20 -14.74 -20.80 0.74
C TYR A 20 -14.34 -19.94 -0.45
N PHE A 21 -15.23 -19.12 -0.99
CA PHE A 21 -15.00 -18.32 -2.20
C PHE A 21 -14.48 -19.17 -3.36
N THR A 22 -15.12 -20.33 -3.56
CA THR A 22 -14.77 -21.31 -4.58
C THR A 22 -15.55 -21.09 -5.88
N GLN A 23 -15.15 -21.83 -6.91
CA GLN A 23 -15.91 -22.05 -8.13
C GLN A 23 -16.37 -23.51 -8.18
N VAL A 24 -17.36 -23.83 -9.02
CA VAL A 24 -17.90 -25.20 -9.15
C VAL A 24 -16.79 -26.23 -9.41
N PRO A 25 -15.80 -26.01 -10.30
CA PRO A 25 -14.70 -26.96 -10.51
C PRO A 25 -13.91 -27.28 -9.25
N ASP A 26 -13.70 -26.32 -8.34
CA ASP A 26 -12.97 -26.52 -7.07
C ASP A 26 -13.68 -27.60 -6.23
N LEU A 27 -15.01 -27.49 -6.12
CA LEU A 27 -15.84 -28.42 -5.36
C LEU A 27 -15.96 -29.78 -6.03
N LEU A 28 -16.09 -29.83 -7.37
CA LEU A 28 -16.14 -31.07 -8.12
C LEU A 28 -14.83 -31.87 -7.97
N LEU A 29 -13.68 -31.20 -8.09
CA LEU A 29 -12.36 -31.82 -7.94
C LEU A 29 -12.09 -32.27 -6.51
N ALA A 30 -12.53 -31.52 -5.49
CA ALA A 30 -12.43 -31.92 -4.09
C ALA A 30 -13.23 -33.21 -3.84
N ALA A 31 -14.48 -33.26 -4.32
CA ALA A 31 -15.30 -34.47 -4.19
C ALA A 31 -14.73 -35.67 -4.96
N LEU A 32 -14.20 -35.44 -6.17
CA LEU A 32 -13.56 -36.48 -6.96
C LEU A 32 -12.30 -37.03 -6.26
N THR A 33 -11.45 -36.14 -5.73
CA THR A 33 -10.25 -36.52 -4.97
C THR A 33 -10.59 -37.39 -3.79
N ARG A 34 -11.60 -37.02 -2.99
CA ARG A 34 -12.13 -37.84 -1.88
C ARG A 34 -12.64 -39.19 -2.36
N THR A 35 -13.41 -39.20 -3.44
CA THR A 35 -14.00 -40.42 -3.98
C THR A 35 -12.95 -41.41 -4.44
N LEU A 36 -11.93 -40.96 -5.15
CA LEU A 36 -10.82 -41.80 -5.61
C LEU A 36 -10.03 -42.39 -4.41
N SER A 37 -9.80 -41.60 -3.36
CA SER A 37 -9.11 -42.07 -2.16
C SER A 37 -9.93 -43.13 -1.44
N GLU A 38 -11.22 -42.94 -1.25
CA GLU A 38 -12.12 -43.90 -0.59
C GLU A 38 -12.32 -45.18 -1.40
N GLN A 39 -12.20 -45.13 -2.72
CA GLN A 39 -12.26 -46.29 -3.61
C GLN A 39 -10.91 -47.03 -3.72
N GLY A 40 -9.89 -46.61 -2.98
CA GLY A 40 -8.60 -47.34 -2.88
C GLY A 40 -7.60 -47.00 -4.00
N TYR A 41 -7.82 -45.92 -4.78
CA TYR A 41 -6.89 -45.46 -5.83
C TYR A 41 -5.71 -44.67 -5.29
N GLY A 42 -5.48 -44.68 -3.97
CA GLY A 42 -4.41 -43.93 -3.30
C GLY A 42 -4.92 -42.66 -2.65
N SER A 43 -4.02 -41.89 -2.00
CA SER A 43 -4.34 -40.62 -1.32
C SER A 43 -3.94 -39.38 -2.11
N ARG A 44 -3.18 -39.55 -3.19
CA ARG A 44 -2.72 -38.48 -4.08
C ARG A 44 -2.95 -38.86 -5.52
N HIS A 45 -3.58 -37.96 -6.27
CA HIS A 45 -4.03 -38.20 -7.63
C HIS A 45 -3.47 -37.16 -8.57
N CYS A 46 -2.87 -37.59 -9.69
CA CYS A 46 -2.53 -36.71 -10.81
C CYS A 46 -3.70 -36.76 -11.80
N MET A 47 -4.34 -35.60 -12.01
CA MET A 47 -5.48 -35.45 -12.90
C MET A 47 -5.09 -34.56 -14.07
N MET A 48 -5.46 -34.95 -15.28
CA MET A 48 -5.37 -34.09 -16.46
C MET A 48 -6.64 -33.26 -16.54
N LEU A 49 -6.49 -31.94 -16.49
CA LEU A 49 -7.60 -31.01 -16.61
C LEU A 49 -7.65 -30.40 -18.01
N GLU A 50 -8.85 -30.13 -18.49
CA GLU A 50 -9.08 -29.36 -19.70
C GLU A 50 -9.53 -27.92 -19.35
N GLY A 51 -8.92 -26.94 -20.02
CA GLY A 51 -9.29 -25.53 -19.97
C GLY A 51 -9.72 -25.04 -21.35
N HIS A 52 -10.52 -23.98 -21.41
CA HIS A 52 -10.95 -23.40 -22.70
C HIS A 52 -9.80 -22.70 -23.44
N GLY A 53 -8.66 -22.41 -22.78
CA GLY A 53 -7.45 -21.84 -23.39
C GLY A 53 -7.58 -20.41 -23.92
N ARG A 54 -8.68 -19.73 -23.60
CA ARG A 54 -8.94 -18.32 -23.97
C ARG A 54 -8.67 -17.39 -22.79
N GLU A 55 -7.55 -17.61 -22.14
CA GLU A 55 -7.12 -16.81 -20.99
C GLU A 55 -6.48 -15.51 -21.47
N ALA A 56 -6.62 -14.45 -20.68
CA ALA A 56 -5.98 -13.16 -20.94
C ALA A 56 -4.49 -13.23 -20.58
N ILE A 57 -3.69 -13.85 -21.44
CA ILE A 57 -2.24 -14.00 -21.26
C ILE A 57 -1.45 -12.75 -21.63
N ASP A 58 -2.07 -11.85 -22.40
CA ASP A 58 -1.52 -10.57 -22.81
C ASP A 58 -2.63 -9.53 -22.84
N ALA A 59 -2.36 -8.33 -22.35
CA ALA A 59 -3.34 -7.24 -22.24
C ALA A 59 -3.82 -6.75 -23.63
N GLU A 60 -2.99 -6.91 -24.66
CA GLU A 60 -3.31 -6.49 -26.04
C GLU A 60 -4.01 -7.60 -26.87
N LEU A 61 -4.09 -8.83 -26.33
CA LEU A 61 -4.58 -10.00 -27.07
C LEU A 61 -5.93 -10.47 -26.55
N ASP A 62 -7.03 -10.05 -27.17
CA ASP A 62 -8.38 -10.58 -26.93
C ASP A 62 -8.74 -11.69 -27.92
N VAL A 63 -8.74 -12.94 -27.46
CA VAL A 63 -9.14 -14.12 -28.22
C VAL A 63 -10.55 -14.59 -27.89
N SER A 64 -11.32 -13.87 -27.10
CA SER A 64 -12.65 -14.29 -26.61
C SER A 64 -13.63 -14.60 -27.74
N ARG A 65 -13.56 -13.86 -28.86
CA ARG A 65 -14.42 -13.98 -30.05
C ARG A 65 -13.72 -14.63 -31.25
N THR A 66 -12.48 -15.11 -31.11
CA THR A 66 -11.72 -15.70 -32.20
C THR A 66 -12.18 -17.13 -32.45
N LEU A 67 -12.45 -17.49 -33.70
CA LEU A 67 -12.76 -18.86 -34.07
C LEU A 67 -11.48 -19.70 -34.11
N GLY A 68 -11.48 -20.82 -33.43
CA GLY A 68 -10.34 -21.73 -33.41
C GLY A 68 -10.37 -22.72 -32.25
N TRP A 69 -9.46 -23.68 -32.29
CA TRP A 69 -9.27 -24.63 -31.17
C TRP A 69 -8.23 -24.07 -30.20
N PHE A 70 -8.70 -23.59 -29.05
CA PHE A 70 -7.86 -23.03 -27.96
C PHE A 70 -7.77 -23.96 -26.76
N THR A 71 -8.49 -25.09 -26.75
CA THR A 71 -8.47 -26.03 -25.61
C THR A 71 -7.05 -26.35 -25.18
N SER A 72 -6.76 -26.12 -23.89
CA SER A 72 -5.52 -26.47 -23.25
C SER A 72 -5.71 -27.63 -22.28
N THR A 73 -4.69 -28.44 -22.11
CA THR A 73 -4.67 -29.52 -21.11
C THR A 73 -3.43 -29.40 -20.23
N TYR A 74 -3.60 -29.65 -18.95
CA TYR A 74 -2.51 -29.57 -17.97
C TYR A 74 -2.73 -30.50 -16.79
N PRO A 75 -1.66 -31.04 -16.16
CA PRO A 75 -1.76 -31.90 -15.01
C PRO A 75 -1.95 -31.11 -13.72
N LEU A 76 -2.78 -31.62 -12.81
CA LEU A 76 -2.96 -31.13 -11.46
C LEU A 76 -2.82 -32.28 -10.46
N ALA A 77 -1.98 -32.11 -9.44
CA ALA A 77 -1.81 -33.10 -8.39
C ALA A 77 -2.65 -32.70 -7.15
N LEU A 78 -3.63 -33.50 -6.78
CA LEU A 78 -4.47 -33.30 -5.62
C LEU A 78 -4.30 -34.42 -4.61
N ALA A 79 -4.41 -34.10 -3.32
CA ALA A 79 -4.36 -35.07 -2.23
C ALA A 79 -5.59 -34.91 -1.32
N ASP A 80 -6.12 -36.02 -0.81
CA ASP A 80 -7.18 -35.96 0.19
C ASP A 80 -6.62 -35.46 1.53
N ALA A 81 -7.14 -34.35 2.00
CA ALA A 81 -6.73 -33.68 3.24
C ALA A 81 -7.56 -34.12 4.47
N GLY A 82 -8.42 -35.10 4.36
CA GLY A 82 -9.24 -35.66 5.44
C GLY A 82 -10.52 -34.86 5.72
N ALA A 83 -10.48 -33.65 6.29
CA ALA A 83 -11.68 -32.85 6.51
C ALA A 83 -12.12 -32.09 5.25
N TRP A 84 -13.43 -31.83 5.07
CA TRP A 84 -13.94 -31.13 3.88
C TRP A 84 -13.39 -29.71 3.73
N ASP A 85 -13.29 -28.96 4.82
CA ASP A 85 -12.75 -27.61 4.81
C ASP A 85 -11.28 -27.56 4.34
N ALA A 86 -10.45 -28.44 4.86
CA ALA A 86 -9.06 -28.57 4.46
C ALA A 86 -8.93 -29.00 2.99
N LEU A 87 -9.73 -29.97 2.56
CA LEU A 87 -9.69 -30.49 1.18
C LEU A 87 -10.13 -29.42 0.17
N VAL A 88 -11.23 -28.71 0.44
CA VAL A 88 -11.73 -27.64 -0.44
C VAL A 88 -10.71 -26.50 -0.55
N CYS A 89 -10.17 -26.03 0.59
CA CYS A 89 -9.16 -24.97 0.58
C CYS A 89 -7.89 -25.42 -0.17
N ALA A 90 -7.40 -26.65 0.07
CA ALA A 90 -6.22 -27.15 -0.62
C ALA A 90 -6.45 -27.30 -2.14
N THR A 91 -7.61 -27.81 -2.56
CA THR A 91 -7.97 -27.95 -3.97
C THR A 91 -8.02 -26.61 -4.66
N LYS A 92 -8.67 -25.60 -4.05
CA LYS A 92 -8.74 -24.23 -4.54
C LYS A 92 -7.35 -23.64 -4.72
N GLU A 93 -6.49 -23.71 -3.69
CA GLU A 93 -5.13 -23.14 -3.75
C GLU A 93 -4.29 -23.81 -4.84
N GLN A 94 -4.37 -25.16 -5.00
CA GLN A 94 -3.65 -25.86 -6.05
C GLN A 94 -4.11 -25.42 -7.46
N LEU A 95 -5.42 -25.23 -7.67
CA LEU A 95 -5.94 -24.73 -8.94
C LEU A 95 -5.50 -23.29 -9.23
N ARG A 96 -5.53 -22.42 -8.23
CA ARG A 96 -5.10 -21.02 -8.38
C ARG A 96 -3.59 -20.88 -8.56
N ALA A 97 -2.80 -21.85 -8.07
CA ALA A 97 -1.35 -21.86 -8.23
C ALA A 97 -0.90 -22.24 -9.66
N VAL A 98 -1.80 -22.77 -10.51
CA VAL A 98 -1.46 -23.11 -11.90
C VAL A 98 -1.25 -21.84 -12.72
N PRO A 99 -0.04 -21.56 -13.25
CA PRO A 99 0.24 -20.38 -14.05
C PRO A 99 -0.68 -20.31 -15.28
N ASP A 100 -1.30 -19.16 -15.53
CA ASP A 100 -2.18 -18.87 -16.69
C ASP A 100 -3.19 -20.00 -16.98
N LYS A 101 -3.69 -20.62 -15.89
CA LYS A 101 -4.62 -21.78 -15.96
C LYS A 101 -4.15 -22.89 -16.91
N GLY A 102 -2.84 -23.07 -17.02
CA GLY A 102 -2.21 -24.16 -17.75
C GLY A 102 -2.09 -24.00 -19.25
N VAL A 103 -2.43 -22.83 -19.82
CA VAL A 103 -2.35 -22.57 -21.28
C VAL A 103 -0.95 -22.86 -21.83
N GLY A 104 0.09 -22.44 -21.12
CA GLY A 104 1.49 -22.61 -21.54
C GLY A 104 2.05 -24.04 -21.38
N PHE A 105 1.36 -24.93 -20.68
CA PHE A 105 1.91 -26.22 -20.27
C PHE A 105 2.40 -27.08 -21.48
N ASN A 106 1.56 -27.26 -22.49
CA ASN A 106 1.92 -28.10 -23.65
C ASN A 106 3.05 -27.48 -24.48
N ALA A 107 3.09 -26.15 -24.60
CA ALA A 107 4.20 -25.45 -25.28
C ALA A 107 5.52 -25.66 -24.53
N LEU A 108 5.52 -25.51 -23.22
CA LEU A 108 6.70 -25.77 -22.38
C LEU A 108 7.15 -27.22 -22.49
N ARG A 109 6.21 -28.17 -22.41
CA ARG A 109 6.53 -29.61 -22.53
C ARG A 109 7.22 -29.97 -23.85
N LEU A 110 6.78 -29.36 -24.96
CA LEU A 110 7.33 -29.64 -26.29
C LEU A 110 8.68 -28.97 -26.54
N HIS A 111 8.90 -27.80 -25.96
CA HIS A 111 10.07 -26.97 -26.24
C HIS A 111 11.12 -26.94 -25.12
N HIS A 112 10.84 -27.52 -23.94
CA HIS A 112 11.80 -27.51 -22.85
C HIS A 112 12.91 -28.54 -23.07
N PRO A 113 14.21 -28.16 -22.95
CA PRO A 113 15.33 -29.05 -23.27
C PRO A 113 15.45 -30.31 -22.38
N CYS A 114 14.84 -30.31 -21.21
CA CYS A 114 15.00 -31.37 -20.20
C CYS A 114 14.00 -32.54 -20.36
N GLY A 115 13.09 -32.52 -21.32
CA GLY A 115 12.11 -33.59 -21.56
C GLY A 115 11.38 -34.03 -20.29
N TRP A 116 10.29 -33.36 -19.95
CA TRP A 116 9.53 -33.75 -18.74
C TRP A 116 8.79 -35.08 -18.96
N GLU A 117 9.19 -36.12 -18.24
CA GLU A 117 8.39 -37.33 -18.08
C GLU A 117 7.29 -37.04 -17.07
N LEU A 118 6.05 -36.97 -17.55
CA LEU A 118 4.90 -36.86 -16.68
C LEU A 118 4.50 -38.24 -16.21
N PRO A 119 4.06 -38.39 -14.94
CA PRO A 119 3.36 -39.58 -14.54
C PRO A 119 2.12 -39.76 -15.41
N GLU A 120 1.81 -40.99 -15.80
CA GLU A 120 0.61 -41.29 -16.57
C GLU A 120 -0.60 -40.80 -15.77
N ALA A 121 -1.34 -39.83 -16.34
CA ALA A 121 -2.55 -39.31 -15.70
C ALA A 121 -3.66 -40.33 -15.91
N LEU A 122 -3.99 -41.07 -14.87
CA LEU A 122 -5.06 -42.06 -14.89
C LEU A 122 -6.45 -41.43 -14.85
N VAL A 123 -6.54 -40.15 -14.56
CA VAL A 123 -7.81 -39.41 -14.43
C VAL A 123 -7.80 -38.18 -15.34
N VAL A 124 -8.81 -38.04 -16.17
CA VAL A 124 -9.12 -36.86 -16.98
C VAL A 124 -10.39 -36.22 -16.46
N PHE A 125 -10.40 -34.92 -16.31
CA PHE A 125 -11.54 -34.17 -15.83
C PHE A 125 -11.81 -32.97 -16.74
N ASN A 126 -13.05 -32.88 -17.22
CA ASN A 126 -13.53 -31.77 -18.06
C ASN A 126 -14.91 -31.31 -17.57
N TYR A 127 -15.00 -30.07 -17.13
CA TYR A 127 -16.26 -29.41 -16.75
C TYR A 127 -16.66 -28.35 -17.76
N LEU A 128 -17.78 -28.58 -18.42
CA LEU A 128 -18.29 -27.77 -19.55
C LEU A 128 -19.06 -26.51 -19.11
N GLY A 129 -19.15 -26.25 -17.79
CA GLY A 129 -19.88 -25.11 -17.27
C GLY A 129 -21.39 -25.31 -17.17
N VAL A 130 -22.12 -24.19 -17.10
CA VAL A 130 -23.58 -24.15 -17.01
C VAL A 130 -24.13 -23.83 -18.41
N SER A 131 -24.88 -24.74 -18.98
CA SER A 131 -25.62 -24.48 -20.22
C SER A 131 -26.96 -23.85 -19.86
N HIS A 132 -27.10 -22.56 -20.11
CA HIS A 132 -28.40 -21.91 -20.10
C HIS A 132 -29.08 -22.22 -21.47
N GLN A 133 -30.09 -23.05 -21.44
CA GLN A 133 -31.06 -23.06 -22.52
C GLN A 133 -31.86 -21.76 -22.38
N GLY A 134 -31.36 -20.69 -23.01
CA GLY A 134 -31.89 -19.35 -22.80
C GLY A 134 -33.31 -19.24 -23.35
N GLU A 135 -34.10 -18.39 -22.71
CA GLU A 135 -35.42 -17.92 -23.12
C GLU A 135 -35.41 -17.17 -24.48
N VAL A 136 -34.26 -16.97 -25.09
CA VAL A 136 -34.11 -16.38 -26.42
C VAL A 136 -34.26 -17.48 -27.44
N ALA A 137 -35.33 -17.43 -28.24
CA ALA A 137 -35.57 -18.33 -29.38
C ALA A 137 -34.33 -18.32 -30.28
N GLN A 138 -33.49 -19.36 -30.15
CA GLN A 138 -32.33 -19.51 -31.01
C GLN A 138 -32.78 -19.95 -32.40
N PRO A 139 -32.22 -19.41 -33.49
CA PRO A 139 -32.58 -19.77 -34.86
C PRO A 139 -32.21 -21.21 -35.23
N TRP A 140 -31.54 -21.93 -34.33
CA TRP A 140 -31.17 -23.34 -34.47
C TRP A 140 -31.33 -24.06 -33.12
N GLN A 141 -31.64 -25.35 -33.17
CA GLN A 141 -31.76 -26.20 -32.00
C GLN A 141 -30.92 -27.46 -32.19
N PRO A 142 -30.25 -27.97 -31.12
CA PRO A 142 -29.60 -29.28 -31.18
C PRO A 142 -30.63 -30.37 -31.47
N LEU A 143 -30.34 -31.23 -32.41
CA LEU A 143 -31.17 -32.41 -32.66
C LEU A 143 -30.88 -33.46 -31.59
N PRO A 144 -31.90 -34.14 -31.03
CA PRO A 144 -31.72 -35.20 -30.04
C PRO A 144 -31.29 -36.53 -30.68
N MET A 145 -30.41 -36.44 -31.66
CA MET A 145 -29.86 -37.62 -32.37
C MET A 145 -28.46 -37.91 -31.88
N ALA A 146 -28.17 -39.16 -31.55
CA ALA A 146 -26.80 -39.57 -31.28
C ALA A 146 -25.96 -39.48 -32.56
N PRO A 147 -24.85 -38.72 -32.57
CA PRO A 147 -24.05 -38.52 -33.82
C PRO A 147 -23.25 -39.75 -34.25
N GLY A 148 -23.48 -40.89 -33.61
CA GLY A 148 -22.68 -42.13 -33.75
C GLY A 148 -21.56 -42.20 -32.68
N ALA A 149 -20.78 -43.25 -32.72
CA ALA A 149 -19.63 -43.38 -31.83
C ALA A 149 -18.47 -42.51 -32.34
N PRO A 150 -17.94 -41.54 -31.54
CA PRO A 150 -16.87 -40.66 -32.00
C PRO A 150 -15.51 -41.37 -32.09
N THR A 151 -15.39 -42.56 -31.48
CA THR A 151 -14.19 -43.41 -31.47
C THR A 151 -14.57 -44.86 -31.80
N SER A 152 -13.66 -45.58 -32.46
CA SER A 152 -13.85 -47.02 -32.69
C SER A 152 -13.95 -47.78 -31.36
N PRO A 153 -14.83 -48.78 -31.23
CA PRO A 153 -14.87 -49.65 -30.05
C PRO A 153 -13.56 -50.44 -29.82
N ASP A 154 -12.71 -50.56 -30.84
CA ASP A 154 -11.38 -51.19 -30.74
C ASP A 154 -10.34 -50.29 -30.10
N ASN A 155 -10.59 -48.96 -29.97
CA ASN A 155 -9.72 -48.05 -29.27
C ASN A 155 -9.95 -48.16 -27.77
N LEU A 156 -9.04 -48.85 -27.07
CA LEU A 156 -9.10 -48.97 -25.63
C LEU A 156 -8.74 -47.62 -24.99
N PRO A 157 -9.54 -47.15 -24.01
CA PRO A 157 -9.19 -45.95 -23.25
C PRO A 157 -7.86 -46.18 -22.48
N ARG A 158 -6.96 -45.20 -22.53
CA ARG A 158 -5.72 -45.23 -21.75
C ARG A 158 -5.98 -44.79 -20.31
N GLU A 159 -6.92 -43.89 -20.13
CA GLU A 159 -7.30 -43.32 -18.85
C GLU A 159 -8.16 -44.31 -18.06
N LEU A 160 -7.91 -44.44 -16.79
CA LEU A 160 -8.73 -45.24 -15.88
C LEU A 160 -10.12 -44.63 -15.71
N VAL A 161 -10.16 -43.30 -15.52
CA VAL A 161 -11.36 -42.48 -15.34
C VAL A 161 -11.26 -41.23 -16.20
N SER A 162 -12.19 -41.06 -17.12
CA SER A 162 -12.37 -39.81 -17.85
C SER A 162 -13.78 -39.28 -17.55
N LEU A 163 -13.84 -38.19 -16.79
CA LEU A 163 -15.05 -37.59 -16.24
C LEU A 163 -15.38 -36.29 -17.00
N HIS A 164 -16.48 -36.28 -17.72
CA HIS A 164 -16.92 -35.14 -18.51
C HIS A 164 -18.36 -34.76 -18.14
N GLY A 165 -18.67 -33.49 -18.16
CA GLY A 165 -20.04 -33.05 -18.00
C GLY A 165 -20.16 -31.57 -17.58
N GLY A 166 -21.39 -31.19 -17.27
CA GLY A 166 -21.75 -29.82 -16.94
C GLY A 166 -23.14 -29.76 -16.34
N VAL A 167 -23.67 -28.57 -16.21
CA VAL A 167 -25.05 -28.35 -15.79
C VAL A 167 -25.94 -28.14 -17.00
N PHE A 168 -26.90 -29.05 -17.16
CA PHE A 168 -27.89 -29.04 -18.24
C PHE A 168 -29.30 -29.12 -17.63
N ASP A 169 -30.22 -28.31 -18.07
CA ASP A 169 -31.58 -28.22 -17.55
C ASP A 169 -31.65 -28.10 -16.03
N GLY A 170 -30.71 -27.33 -15.45
CA GLY A 170 -30.60 -27.12 -14.01
C GLY A 170 -30.10 -28.33 -13.22
N ARG A 171 -29.53 -29.34 -13.87
CA ARG A 171 -28.98 -30.55 -13.23
C ARG A 171 -27.52 -30.74 -13.59
N LEU A 172 -26.66 -30.94 -12.58
CA LEU A 172 -25.29 -31.40 -12.81
C LEU A 172 -25.36 -32.84 -13.36
N THR A 173 -24.82 -33.02 -14.56
CA THR A 173 -24.74 -34.31 -15.21
C THR A 173 -23.30 -34.61 -15.58
N LEU A 174 -22.73 -35.67 -14.99
CA LEU A 174 -21.36 -36.13 -15.23
C LEU A 174 -21.41 -37.55 -15.86
N ARG A 175 -20.64 -37.71 -16.91
CA ARG A 175 -20.45 -39.02 -17.58
C ARG A 175 -19.03 -39.48 -17.37
N GLN A 176 -18.86 -40.71 -16.88
CA GLN A 176 -17.57 -41.39 -16.78
C GLN A 176 -17.38 -42.30 -17.99
N VAL A 177 -16.21 -42.25 -18.61
CA VAL A 177 -15.69 -43.15 -19.63
C VAL A 177 -14.28 -43.56 -19.19
N GLY A 178 -13.82 -44.74 -19.52
CA GLY A 178 -12.46 -45.15 -19.17
C GLY A 178 -12.30 -46.67 -19.09
N ALA A 179 -11.18 -47.12 -18.57
CA ALA A 179 -10.80 -48.52 -18.49
C ALA A 179 -11.47 -49.30 -17.35
N LEU A 180 -12.23 -48.65 -16.45
CA LEU A 180 -12.97 -49.30 -15.40
C LEU A 180 -14.04 -50.22 -15.96
N ASN A 181 -14.20 -51.44 -15.38
CA ASN A 181 -15.35 -52.27 -15.67
C ASN A 181 -16.64 -51.63 -15.14
N GLN A 182 -17.80 -52.11 -15.63
CA GLN A 182 -19.09 -51.51 -15.31
C GLN A 182 -19.38 -51.39 -13.83
N GLN A 183 -19.09 -52.45 -13.07
CA GLN A 183 -19.32 -52.50 -11.60
C GLN A 183 -18.46 -51.45 -10.86
N ALA A 184 -17.19 -51.34 -11.19
CA ALA A 184 -16.29 -50.35 -10.60
C ALA A 184 -16.68 -48.90 -10.98
N SER A 185 -17.10 -48.72 -12.25
CA SER A 185 -17.61 -47.44 -12.73
C SER A 185 -18.88 -47.00 -12.01
N ASP A 186 -19.85 -47.92 -11.83
CA ASP A 186 -21.10 -47.63 -11.12
C ASP A 186 -20.84 -47.31 -9.64
N ALA A 187 -19.94 -48.04 -8.98
CA ALA A 187 -19.55 -47.81 -7.61
C ALA A 187 -18.85 -46.45 -7.43
N LEU A 188 -17.93 -46.07 -8.35
CA LEU A 188 -17.26 -44.78 -8.37
C LEU A 188 -18.26 -43.64 -8.50
N MET A 189 -19.18 -43.75 -9.46
CA MET A 189 -20.16 -42.70 -9.76
C MET A 189 -21.19 -42.56 -8.65
N ALA A 190 -21.63 -43.63 -8.01
CA ALA A 190 -22.52 -43.59 -6.86
C ALA A 190 -21.80 -42.90 -5.65
N ARG A 191 -20.55 -43.29 -5.37
CA ARG A 191 -19.79 -42.68 -4.29
C ARG A 191 -19.51 -41.19 -4.56
N LEU A 192 -19.22 -40.79 -5.81
CA LEU A 192 -19.06 -39.41 -6.20
C LEU A 192 -20.32 -38.58 -5.96
N ALA A 193 -21.50 -39.16 -6.26
CA ALA A 193 -22.79 -38.49 -5.99
C ALA A 193 -23.02 -38.26 -4.48
N ASP A 194 -22.71 -39.26 -3.65
CA ASP A 194 -22.79 -39.15 -2.20
C ASP A 194 -21.83 -38.07 -1.66
N ASN A 195 -20.56 -38.11 -2.11
CA ASN A 195 -19.55 -37.14 -1.68
C ASN A 195 -19.88 -35.72 -2.15
N LEU A 196 -20.40 -35.52 -3.37
CA LEU A 196 -20.86 -34.22 -3.83
C LEU A 196 -22.02 -33.70 -2.99
N THR A 197 -22.98 -34.56 -2.66
CA THR A 197 -24.13 -34.17 -1.81
C THR A 197 -23.64 -33.78 -0.42
N ALA A 198 -22.78 -34.60 0.21
CA ALA A 198 -22.21 -34.32 1.53
C ALA A 198 -21.37 -33.03 1.55
N LEU A 199 -20.59 -32.79 0.49
CA LEU A 199 -19.81 -31.56 0.36
C LEU A 199 -20.69 -30.33 0.23
N VAL A 200 -21.74 -30.37 -0.60
CA VAL A 200 -22.71 -29.28 -0.74
C VAL A 200 -23.40 -28.99 0.60
N GLU A 201 -23.81 -30.03 1.33
CA GLU A 201 -24.39 -29.87 2.66
C GLU A 201 -23.42 -29.23 3.66
N HIS A 202 -22.17 -29.70 3.66
CA HIS A 202 -21.08 -29.12 4.46
C HIS A 202 -20.91 -27.62 4.16
N CYS A 203 -20.71 -27.25 2.89
CA CYS A 203 -20.50 -25.86 2.48
C CYS A 203 -21.69 -24.97 2.87
N CYS A 204 -22.92 -25.44 2.65
CA CYS A 204 -24.12 -24.68 3.00
C CYS A 204 -24.36 -24.53 4.51
N ALA A 205 -23.72 -25.37 5.34
CA ALA A 205 -23.78 -25.29 6.80
C ALA A 205 -22.74 -24.32 7.40
N VAL A 206 -21.76 -23.87 6.62
CA VAL A 206 -20.72 -22.92 7.05
C VAL A 206 -21.36 -21.58 7.34
N LYS A 207 -21.29 -21.12 8.59
CA LYS A 207 -21.86 -19.84 9.01
C LYS A 207 -21.01 -18.62 8.71
N ALA A 208 -19.68 -18.81 8.77
CA ALA A 208 -18.70 -17.76 8.49
C ALA A 208 -17.81 -18.20 7.31
N PRO A 209 -17.91 -17.54 6.16
CA PRO A 209 -17.04 -17.85 5.02
C PRO A 209 -15.57 -17.74 5.40
N ARG A 210 -14.75 -18.64 4.85
CA ARG A 210 -13.31 -18.71 5.11
C ARG A 210 -12.54 -18.38 3.84
N HIS A 211 -11.71 -17.36 3.92
CA HIS A 211 -10.79 -16.99 2.86
C HIS A 211 -9.55 -17.89 2.81
N THR A 212 -8.96 -17.95 1.63
CA THR A 212 -7.66 -18.58 1.39
C THR A 212 -6.69 -17.57 0.77
N PRO A 213 -5.36 -17.82 0.79
CA PRO A 213 -4.38 -16.87 0.26
C PRO A 213 -4.63 -16.39 -1.17
N SER A 214 -5.17 -17.24 -2.03
CA SER A 214 -5.47 -16.89 -3.42
C SER A 214 -6.61 -15.86 -3.58
N ASP A 215 -7.41 -15.61 -2.55
CA ASP A 215 -8.41 -14.53 -2.55
C ASP A 215 -7.76 -13.13 -2.46
N PHE A 216 -6.49 -13.08 -2.05
CA PHE A 216 -5.69 -11.86 -1.90
C PHE A 216 -4.38 -11.99 -2.68
N PRO A 217 -4.44 -11.99 -4.02
CA PRO A 217 -3.27 -12.23 -4.86
C PRO A 217 -2.21 -11.15 -4.65
N GLY A 218 -0.93 -11.57 -4.73
CA GLY A 218 0.21 -10.67 -4.58
C GLY A 218 0.63 -10.38 -3.14
N LEU A 219 -0.15 -10.78 -2.12
CA LEU A 219 0.22 -10.53 -0.72
C LEU A 219 1.17 -11.59 -0.12
N GLY A 220 1.24 -12.78 -0.69
CA GLY A 220 2.16 -13.85 -0.24
C GLY A 220 1.92 -14.36 1.17
N LEU A 221 0.68 -14.26 1.70
CA LEU A 221 0.32 -14.67 3.05
C LEU A 221 0.22 -16.20 3.17
N SER A 222 0.66 -16.73 4.31
CA SER A 222 0.29 -18.09 4.70
C SER A 222 -1.17 -18.17 5.16
N GLN A 223 -1.80 -19.35 5.11
CA GLN A 223 -3.16 -19.52 5.63
C GLN A 223 -3.25 -19.13 7.12
N ALA A 224 -2.23 -19.48 7.91
CA ALA A 224 -2.20 -19.14 9.33
C ALA A 224 -2.11 -17.64 9.58
N ALA A 225 -1.33 -16.90 8.77
CA ALA A 225 -1.28 -15.43 8.83
C ALA A 225 -2.62 -14.79 8.45
N LEU A 226 -3.23 -15.32 7.38
CA LEU A 226 -4.53 -14.87 6.91
C LEU A 226 -5.62 -15.08 7.97
N ASP A 227 -5.70 -16.27 8.56
CA ASP A 227 -6.66 -16.58 9.62
C ASP A 227 -6.49 -15.63 10.82
N ARG A 228 -5.24 -15.32 11.22
CA ARG A 228 -4.96 -14.33 12.29
C ARG A 228 -5.42 -12.93 11.95
N VAL A 229 -5.11 -12.45 10.75
CA VAL A 229 -5.46 -11.08 10.32
C VAL A 229 -6.98 -10.89 10.21
N LEU A 230 -7.71 -11.92 9.80
CA LEU A 230 -9.15 -11.88 9.64
C LEU A 230 -9.91 -12.19 10.94
N SER A 231 -9.25 -12.75 11.96
CA SER A 231 -9.91 -13.20 13.19
C SER A 231 -10.61 -12.06 13.94
N GLY A 232 -11.88 -12.26 14.26
CA GLY A 232 -12.68 -11.32 15.06
C GLY A 232 -12.97 -9.98 14.38
N ARG A 233 -12.79 -9.87 13.05
CA ARG A 233 -13.03 -8.66 12.27
C ARG A 233 -13.94 -8.95 11.07
N GLU A 234 -14.84 -8.01 10.78
CA GLU A 234 -15.59 -8.01 9.52
C GLU A 234 -14.77 -7.24 8.46
N VAL A 235 -14.01 -8.00 7.69
CA VAL A 235 -13.08 -7.47 6.68
C VAL A 235 -13.75 -7.45 5.32
N GLU A 236 -13.62 -6.34 4.58
CA GLU A 236 -14.03 -6.23 3.19
C GLU A 236 -12.95 -6.79 2.26
N THR A 237 -11.69 -6.37 2.46
CA THR A 237 -10.53 -6.86 1.70
C THR A 237 -9.22 -6.57 2.42
N LEU A 238 -8.14 -7.21 1.94
CA LEU A 238 -6.76 -6.92 2.32
C LEU A 238 -6.02 -6.33 1.12
N LEU A 239 -5.24 -5.29 1.37
CA LEU A 239 -4.39 -4.64 0.37
C LEU A 239 -2.96 -4.50 0.93
N PRO A 240 -1.93 -4.39 0.08
CA PRO A 240 -0.62 -3.99 0.57
C PRO A 240 -0.66 -2.56 1.10
N MET A 241 0.14 -2.25 2.11
CA MET A 241 0.39 -0.85 2.46
C MET A 241 1.10 -0.14 1.32
N THR A 242 0.74 1.13 1.06
CA THR A 242 1.53 1.98 0.18
C THR A 242 2.94 2.17 0.77
N SER A 243 3.90 2.53 -0.05
CA SER A 243 5.28 2.74 0.41
C SER A 243 5.37 3.80 1.52
N LEU A 244 4.57 4.86 1.42
CA LEU A 244 4.53 5.90 2.44
C LEU A 244 3.83 5.42 3.72
N GLN A 245 2.75 4.62 3.63
CA GLN A 245 2.13 3.99 4.79
C GLN A 245 3.11 3.06 5.53
N GLN A 246 3.94 2.30 4.80
CA GLN A 246 4.99 1.47 5.40
C GLN A 246 6.00 2.32 6.17
N SER A 247 6.42 3.47 5.62
CA SER A 247 7.31 4.40 6.30
C SER A 247 6.69 4.96 7.59
N MET A 248 5.42 5.37 7.53
CA MET A 248 4.68 5.88 8.69
C MET A 248 4.49 4.80 9.77
N PHE A 249 4.13 3.58 9.36
CA PHE A 249 3.98 2.44 10.26
C PHE A 249 5.29 2.09 10.94
N HIS A 250 6.40 2.08 10.18
CA HIS A 250 7.74 1.86 10.72
C HIS A 250 8.17 2.98 11.68
N HIS A 251 7.89 4.25 11.34
CA HIS A 251 8.16 5.38 12.24
C HIS A 251 7.42 5.22 13.57
N ARG A 252 6.13 4.87 13.52
CA ARG A 252 5.31 4.62 14.70
C ARG A 252 5.85 3.49 15.57
N ALA A 253 6.34 2.40 14.95
CA ALA A 253 6.94 1.28 15.67
C ALA A 253 8.28 1.66 16.34
N LEU A 254 9.04 2.59 15.72
CA LEU A 254 10.29 3.12 16.29
C LEU A 254 10.03 4.07 17.45
N LEU A 255 9.07 4.97 17.32
CA LEU A 255 8.76 6.07 18.21
C LEU A 255 7.28 6.03 18.64
N PRO A 256 6.87 5.07 19.50
CA PRO A 256 5.46 4.85 19.83
C PRO A 256 4.75 6.05 20.49
N ARG A 257 5.52 6.99 21.05
CA ARG A 257 5.00 8.21 21.71
C ARG A 257 5.10 9.44 20.82
N ASP A 258 5.65 9.30 19.62
CA ASP A 258 5.72 10.41 18.68
C ASP A 258 4.37 10.57 17.96
N HIS A 259 4.00 11.82 17.69
CA HIS A 259 2.76 12.21 17.05
C HIS A 259 2.98 12.65 15.59
N ALA A 260 4.05 12.15 14.95
CA ALA A 260 4.28 12.36 13.53
C ALA A 260 3.08 11.87 12.70
N TYR A 261 2.79 12.59 11.63
CA TYR A 261 1.69 12.29 10.71
C TYR A 261 0.28 12.40 11.34
N HIS A 262 0.17 13.03 12.48
CA HIS A 262 -1.10 13.44 13.06
C HIS A 262 -1.47 14.82 12.49
N LEU A 263 -2.44 14.84 11.61
CA LEU A 263 -3.05 16.04 11.06
C LEU A 263 -4.19 16.48 11.97
N GLN A 264 -4.18 17.76 12.39
CA GLN A 264 -5.32 18.38 13.06
C GLN A 264 -5.69 19.66 12.35
N THR A 265 -6.96 19.77 11.91
CA THR A 265 -7.51 20.93 11.22
C THR A 265 -8.68 21.49 11.98
N GLU A 266 -8.70 22.81 12.16
CA GLU A 266 -9.80 23.56 12.72
C GLU A 266 -10.68 24.12 11.58
N MET A 267 -12.00 23.98 11.73
CA MET A 267 -13.00 24.48 10.80
C MET A 267 -14.06 25.25 11.57
N ASP A 268 -14.27 26.51 11.22
CA ASP A 268 -15.31 27.37 11.76
C ASP A 268 -16.50 27.44 10.81
N TYR A 269 -17.69 27.16 11.31
CA TYR A 269 -18.95 27.34 10.61
C TYR A 269 -19.73 28.48 11.26
N HIS A 270 -19.75 29.65 10.60
CA HIS A 270 -20.52 30.81 11.04
C HIS A 270 -21.94 30.78 10.47
N GLN A 271 -22.64 29.69 10.78
CA GLN A 271 -24.00 29.42 10.35
C GLN A 271 -24.63 28.31 11.22
N PRO A 272 -25.97 28.22 11.27
CA PRO A 272 -26.63 27.15 12.00
C PRO A 272 -26.19 25.76 11.47
N LEU A 273 -25.83 24.87 12.38
CA LEU A 273 -25.42 23.50 12.07
C LEU A 273 -26.26 22.51 12.88
N ASP A 274 -26.97 21.62 12.19
CA ASP A 274 -27.57 20.46 12.85
C ASP A 274 -26.48 19.40 13.10
N VAL A 275 -26.06 19.29 14.35
CA VAL A 275 -24.96 18.42 14.76
C VAL A 275 -25.27 16.94 14.55
N ALA A 276 -26.53 16.54 14.69
CA ALA A 276 -26.95 15.15 14.50
C ALA A 276 -26.85 14.77 13.01
N VAL A 277 -27.35 15.63 12.14
CA VAL A 277 -27.26 15.47 10.68
C VAL A 277 -25.79 15.54 10.22
N TYR A 278 -24.99 16.41 10.80
CA TYR A 278 -23.56 16.53 10.49
C TYR A 278 -22.80 15.25 10.87
N ARG A 279 -23.05 14.70 12.05
CA ARG A 279 -22.51 13.40 12.47
C ARG A 279 -22.94 12.28 11.50
N GLN A 280 -24.21 12.25 11.11
CA GLN A 280 -24.71 11.26 10.14
C GLN A 280 -24.06 11.41 8.77
N ALA A 281 -23.85 12.62 8.28
CA ALA A 281 -23.15 12.89 7.03
C ALA A 281 -21.72 12.37 7.08
N TRP A 282 -20.97 12.60 8.17
CA TRP A 282 -19.64 12.07 8.40
C TRP A 282 -19.59 10.53 8.46
N GLN A 283 -20.53 9.91 9.20
CA GLN A 283 -20.61 8.44 9.23
C GLN A 283 -20.81 7.87 7.83
N GLY A 284 -21.54 8.58 7.01
CA GLY A 284 -21.69 8.22 5.61
C GLY A 284 -20.41 8.41 4.78
N GLN A 285 -19.52 9.35 5.10
CA GLN A 285 -18.20 9.42 4.45
C GLN A 285 -17.35 8.20 4.78
N ILE A 286 -17.32 7.78 6.06
CA ILE A 286 -16.60 6.57 6.47
C ILE A 286 -17.12 5.34 5.72
N ALA A 287 -18.42 5.22 5.52
CA ALA A 287 -19.01 4.10 4.77
C ALA A 287 -18.64 4.14 3.28
N CYS A 288 -18.55 5.34 2.68
CA CYS A 288 -18.29 5.54 1.25
C CYS A 288 -16.81 5.26 0.89
N TRP A 289 -15.87 5.73 1.70
CA TRP A 289 -14.45 5.71 1.39
C TRP A 289 -13.71 4.56 2.09
N PRO A 290 -13.26 3.51 1.36
CA PRO A 290 -12.55 2.37 1.95
C PRO A 290 -11.27 2.78 2.70
N ALA A 291 -10.54 3.79 2.23
CA ALA A 291 -9.35 4.30 2.91
C ALA A 291 -9.64 4.73 4.36
N LEU A 292 -10.82 5.33 4.64
CA LEU A 292 -11.20 5.76 5.99
C LEU A 292 -11.57 4.58 6.92
N ARG A 293 -11.75 3.38 6.35
CA ARG A 293 -12.01 2.13 7.08
C ARG A 293 -10.79 1.22 7.14
N SER A 294 -9.60 1.75 6.76
CA SER A 294 -8.35 1.01 6.76
C SER A 294 -7.74 0.93 8.15
N GLU A 295 -7.24 -0.23 8.50
CA GLU A 295 -6.34 -0.50 9.60
C GLU A 295 -4.98 -0.90 9.02
N LEU A 296 -3.89 -0.41 9.61
CA LEU A 296 -2.53 -0.73 9.17
C LEU A 296 -1.97 -1.83 10.08
N VAL A 297 -1.68 -2.99 9.52
CA VAL A 297 -1.29 -4.19 10.29
C VAL A 297 -0.10 -4.90 9.65
N LEU A 298 0.62 -5.69 10.46
CA LEU A 298 1.71 -6.55 10.00
C LEU A 298 1.33 -8.01 10.21
N ALA A 299 1.49 -8.85 9.17
CA ALA A 299 1.24 -10.28 9.24
C ALA A 299 2.36 -11.05 8.54
N ASP A 300 3.05 -11.95 9.26
CA ASP A 300 4.21 -12.73 8.77
C ASP A 300 5.24 -11.87 8.02
N GLY A 301 5.45 -10.63 8.47
CA GLY A 301 6.37 -9.68 7.83
C GLY A 301 5.80 -8.92 6.63
N VAL A 302 4.56 -9.16 6.26
CA VAL A 302 3.88 -8.42 5.20
C VAL A 302 3.11 -7.24 5.78
N ALA A 303 3.37 -6.04 5.28
CA ALA A 303 2.70 -4.81 5.69
C ALA A 303 1.38 -4.64 4.92
N LEU A 304 0.25 -4.65 5.62
CA LEU A 304 -1.08 -4.74 5.04
C LEU A 304 -2.00 -3.61 5.49
N GLN A 305 -2.88 -3.21 4.60
CA GLN A 305 -4.11 -2.51 4.91
C GLN A 305 -5.24 -3.54 5.06
N ARG A 306 -5.87 -3.57 6.23
CA ARG A 306 -7.09 -4.32 6.46
C ARG A 306 -8.27 -3.38 6.33
N ILE A 307 -9.04 -3.51 5.25
CA ILE A 307 -10.23 -2.68 5.00
C ILE A 307 -11.41 -3.30 5.72
N CYS A 308 -11.89 -2.65 6.75
CA CYS A 308 -13.05 -3.11 7.51
C CYS A 308 -14.35 -2.84 6.74
N LYS A 309 -15.35 -3.73 6.87
CA LYS A 309 -16.68 -3.48 6.29
C LYS A 309 -17.37 -2.29 6.95
N HIS A 310 -17.18 -2.13 8.25
CA HIS A 310 -17.77 -1.08 9.06
C HIS A 310 -16.72 -0.45 9.96
N ALA A 311 -16.83 0.87 10.16
CA ALA A 311 -16.08 1.61 11.17
C ALA A 311 -17.00 2.72 11.73
N GLU A 312 -16.95 2.91 13.04
CA GLU A 312 -17.78 3.90 13.71
C GLU A 312 -17.00 5.19 13.98
N LEU A 313 -17.58 6.33 13.63
CA LEU A 313 -16.98 7.65 13.82
C LEU A 313 -16.80 7.98 15.31
N PRO A 314 -15.57 8.17 15.81
CA PRO A 314 -15.35 8.79 17.11
C PRO A 314 -15.74 10.26 17.05
N PHE A 315 -16.85 10.63 17.71
CA PHE A 315 -17.43 11.97 17.64
C PHE A 315 -17.65 12.52 19.05
N HIS A 316 -17.01 13.64 19.36
CA HIS A 316 -17.22 14.41 20.58
C HIS A 316 -18.08 15.64 20.28
N TYR A 317 -19.04 15.93 21.14
CA TYR A 317 -19.85 17.16 21.05
C TYR A 317 -19.94 17.85 22.41
N GLU A 318 -19.75 19.16 22.42
CA GLU A 318 -19.90 19.99 23.62
C GLU A 318 -20.60 21.30 23.25
N ASP A 319 -21.69 21.66 23.97
CA ASP A 319 -22.39 22.94 23.82
C ASP A 319 -21.79 23.94 24.81
N LEU A 320 -21.08 24.93 24.29
CA LEU A 320 -20.40 26.00 25.04
C LEU A 320 -21.11 27.35 24.90
N SER A 321 -22.32 27.39 24.30
CA SER A 321 -23.02 28.64 23.99
C SER A 321 -23.37 29.47 25.23
N GLU A 322 -23.47 28.84 26.41
CA GLU A 322 -23.76 29.51 27.68
C GLU A 322 -22.50 29.96 28.44
N VAL A 323 -21.30 29.52 28.03
CA VAL A 323 -20.06 29.76 28.79
C VAL A 323 -19.40 31.12 28.43
N GLY A 324 -19.83 31.73 27.33
CA GLY A 324 -19.24 32.96 26.77
C GLY A 324 -18.06 32.70 25.82
N ASN A 325 -17.91 33.55 24.82
CA ASN A 325 -16.98 33.31 23.70
C ASN A 325 -15.54 33.09 24.12
N GLU A 326 -14.98 33.94 25.01
CA GLU A 326 -13.58 33.84 25.42
C GLU A 326 -13.31 32.53 26.20
N ALA A 327 -14.19 32.16 27.12
CA ALA A 327 -14.05 30.92 27.89
C ALA A 327 -14.31 29.68 27.02
N GLY A 328 -15.20 29.81 26.03
CA GLY A 328 -15.44 28.77 25.01
C GLY A 328 -14.19 28.50 24.16
N GLU A 329 -13.54 29.56 23.67
CA GLU A 329 -12.29 29.43 22.90
C GLU A 329 -11.16 28.81 23.73
N VAL A 330 -11.00 29.18 24.99
CA VAL A 330 -10.02 28.54 25.91
C VAL A 330 -10.31 27.04 26.05
N ARG A 331 -11.59 26.67 26.13
CA ARG A 331 -11.98 25.25 26.23
C ARG A 331 -11.66 24.47 24.95
N VAL A 332 -11.95 25.04 23.79
CA VAL A 332 -11.60 24.46 22.49
C VAL A 332 -10.10 24.30 22.35
N GLN A 333 -9.31 25.32 22.72
CA GLN A 333 -7.86 25.27 22.67
C GLN A 333 -7.30 24.16 23.58
N ALA A 334 -7.82 24.03 24.80
CA ALA A 334 -7.43 22.96 25.72
C ALA A 334 -7.73 21.56 25.14
N TYR A 335 -8.90 21.42 24.48
CA TYR A 335 -9.23 20.17 23.80
C TYR A 335 -8.26 19.88 22.66
N ARG A 336 -7.92 20.87 21.82
CA ARG A 336 -6.97 20.70 20.71
C ARG A 336 -5.62 20.18 21.19
N GLU A 337 -5.09 20.77 22.26
CA GLU A 337 -3.80 20.36 22.84
C GLU A 337 -3.88 18.92 23.40
N GLN A 338 -4.95 18.60 24.11
CA GLN A 338 -5.19 17.25 24.62
C GLN A 338 -5.33 16.23 23.49
N ASP A 339 -6.04 16.61 22.44
CA ASP A 339 -6.27 15.74 21.27
C ASP A 339 -4.99 15.48 20.50
N LEU A 340 -4.16 16.50 20.25
CA LEU A 340 -2.84 16.34 19.65
C LEU A 340 -1.92 15.43 20.46
N ALA A 341 -2.04 15.46 21.80
CA ALA A 341 -1.28 14.59 22.68
C ALA A 341 -1.78 13.13 22.70
N ARG A 342 -2.96 12.85 22.13
CA ARG A 342 -3.54 11.50 22.08
C ARG A 342 -3.25 10.81 20.76
N PRO A 343 -2.43 9.75 20.73
CA PRO A 343 -2.11 9.03 19.49
C PRO A 343 -3.36 8.46 18.80
N ILE A 344 -3.30 8.36 17.48
CA ILE A 344 -4.29 7.61 16.68
C ILE A 344 -3.73 6.19 16.50
N PRO A 345 -4.40 5.14 17.00
CA PRO A 345 -3.94 3.76 16.84
C PRO A 345 -4.07 3.34 15.37
N LEU A 346 -2.99 2.82 14.79
CA LEU A 346 -2.97 2.44 13.37
C LEU A 346 -3.75 1.15 13.08
N GLU A 347 -3.92 0.31 14.09
CA GLU A 347 -4.55 -1.01 14.00
C GLU A 347 -6.06 -0.99 14.28
N GLN A 348 -6.65 0.22 14.41
CA GLN A 348 -8.07 0.39 14.70
C GLN A 348 -8.70 1.47 13.84
N ALA A 349 -9.56 1.08 12.90
CA ALA A 349 -10.32 2.01 12.06
C ALA A 349 -11.50 2.64 12.84
N PRO A 350 -11.88 3.89 12.49
CA PRO A 350 -11.23 4.78 11.54
C PRO A 350 -10.01 5.48 12.14
N LEU A 351 -8.99 5.77 11.32
CA LEU A 351 -7.81 6.50 11.75
C LEU A 351 -8.07 8.01 11.76
N LEU A 352 -9.24 8.40 12.24
CA LEU A 352 -9.68 9.79 12.40
C LEU A 352 -10.66 9.93 13.54
N ARG A 353 -10.84 11.16 14.01
CA ARG A 353 -11.85 11.53 15.01
C ARG A 353 -12.27 12.99 14.84
N LEU A 354 -13.44 13.31 15.33
CA LEU A 354 -14.03 14.64 15.25
C LEU A 354 -14.48 15.14 16.62
N ALA A 355 -14.29 16.44 16.83
CA ALA A 355 -14.96 17.14 17.92
C ALA A 355 -15.71 18.36 17.36
N CYS A 356 -16.93 18.60 17.83
CA CYS A 356 -17.74 19.74 17.43
C CYS A 356 -18.12 20.52 18.69
N PHE A 357 -17.83 21.81 18.69
CA PHE A 357 -18.13 22.75 19.78
C PHE A 357 -19.12 23.78 19.28
N LYS A 358 -20.24 23.93 19.94
CA LYS A 358 -21.19 24.98 19.66
C LYS A 358 -20.86 26.19 20.54
N LEU A 359 -20.40 27.27 19.94
CA LEU A 359 -20.04 28.53 20.62
C LEU A 359 -21.23 29.51 20.64
N ALA A 360 -22.06 29.49 19.59
CA ALA A 360 -23.29 30.26 19.50
C ALA A 360 -24.30 29.50 18.62
N PRO A 361 -25.61 29.93 18.59
CA PRO A 361 -26.60 29.26 17.74
C PRO A 361 -26.19 29.14 16.26
N ASP A 362 -25.43 30.10 15.76
CA ASP A 362 -24.91 30.20 14.40
C ASP A 362 -23.36 30.09 14.30
N HIS A 363 -22.71 29.65 15.39
CA HIS A 363 -21.26 29.47 15.39
C HIS A 363 -20.86 28.11 15.97
N HIS A 364 -20.27 27.28 15.11
CA HIS A 364 -19.78 25.96 15.48
C HIS A 364 -18.33 25.79 15.04
N LYS A 365 -17.49 25.34 15.95
CA LYS A 365 -16.10 25.03 15.70
C LYS A 365 -15.89 23.52 15.68
N VAL A 366 -15.29 23.01 14.61
CA VAL A 366 -15.04 21.58 14.42
C VAL A 366 -13.54 21.33 14.35
N ILE A 367 -13.09 20.42 15.19
CA ILE A 367 -11.72 19.90 15.18
C ILE A 367 -11.74 18.55 14.48
N PHE A 368 -11.10 18.47 13.33
CA PHE A 368 -10.86 17.25 12.57
C PHE A 368 -9.45 16.76 12.84
N SER A 369 -9.29 15.57 13.37
CA SER A 369 -8.00 14.94 13.63
C SER A 369 -7.93 13.61 12.89
N ALA A 370 -6.88 13.40 12.10
CA ALA A 370 -6.66 12.19 11.33
C ALA A 370 -5.20 11.80 11.28
N HIS A 371 -4.93 10.50 11.08
CA HIS A 371 -3.59 10.05 10.70
C HIS A 371 -3.42 10.18 9.18
N HIS A 372 -2.31 10.75 8.74
CA HIS A 372 -2.03 10.97 7.32
C HIS A 372 -1.98 9.66 6.50
N GLY A 373 -1.87 8.50 7.16
CA GLY A 373 -1.89 7.19 6.53
C GLY A 373 -3.19 6.82 5.79
N VAL A 374 -4.29 7.58 5.94
CA VAL A 374 -5.57 7.32 5.28
C VAL A 374 -6.04 8.41 4.33
N LEU A 375 -5.35 9.54 4.25
CA LEU A 375 -5.67 10.64 3.34
C LEU A 375 -4.43 11.49 3.02
N ASP A 376 -4.41 12.05 1.83
CA ASP A 376 -3.44 13.05 1.38
C ASP A 376 -4.10 14.42 1.24
N GLY A 377 -3.32 15.46 0.88
CA GLY A 377 -3.82 16.81 0.70
C GLY A 377 -4.91 16.94 -0.38
N TRP A 378 -4.83 16.15 -1.45
CA TRP A 378 -5.86 16.10 -2.50
C TRP A 378 -7.19 15.53 -1.98
N SER A 379 -7.13 14.59 -1.04
CA SER A 379 -8.31 13.98 -0.42
C SER A 379 -9.15 14.97 0.39
N GLY A 380 -8.54 16.01 0.97
CA GLY A 380 -9.23 17.00 1.81
C GLY A 380 -10.42 17.67 1.12
N PRO A 381 -10.20 18.39 0.00
CA PRO A 381 -11.28 19.00 -0.77
C PRO A 381 -12.34 18.02 -1.27
N VAL A 382 -11.94 16.81 -1.70
CA VAL A 382 -12.86 15.75 -2.16
C VAL A 382 -13.77 15.30 -1.02
N LEU A 383 -13.18 14.99 0.14
CA LEU A 383 -13.89 14.54 1.33
C LEU A 383 -14.87 15.60 1.85
N LEU A 384 -14.40 16.84 2.01
CA LEU A 384 -15.23 17.94 2.51
C LEU A 384 -16.35 18.31 1.52
N GLY A 385 -16.06 18.33 0.22
CA GLY A 385 -17.07 18.55 -0.81
C GLY A 385 -18.16 17.47 -0.79
N SER A 386 -17.78 16.20 -0.62
CA SER A 386 -18.72 15.09 -0.48
C SER A 386 -19.51 15.16 0.83
N LEU A 387 -18.86 15.52 1.94
CA LEU A 387 -19.50 15.72 3.25
C LEU A 387 -20.59 16.79 3.17
N HIS A 388 -20.26 17.98 2.63
CA HIS A 388 -21.19 19.10 2.60
C HIS A 388 -22.39 18.83 1.70
N ARG A 389 -22.17 18.19 0.53
CA ARG A 389 -23.30 17.70 -0.31
C ARG A 389 -24.15 16.67 0.42
N GLY A 390 -23.54 15.75 1.16
CA GLY A 390 -24.23 14.75 1.95
C GLY A 390 -25.06 15.37 3.07
N TYR A 391 -24.52 16.36 3.78
CA TYR A 391 -25.22 17.11 4.80
C TYR A 391 -26.45 17.86 4.20
N GLN A 392 -26.24 18.59 3.11
CA GLN A 392 -27.31 19.33 2.42
C GLN A 392 -28.44 18.39 1.95
N ALA A 393 -28.09 17.24 1.37
CA ALA A 393 -29.09 16.23 0.98
C ALA A 393 -29.91 15.75 2.18
N LEU A 394 -29.28 15.42 3.30
CA LEU A 394 -29.95 14.97 4.52
C LEU A 394 -30.85 16.07 5.10
N MET A 395 -30.41 17.31 5.14
CA MET A 395 -31.22 18.47 5.58
C MET A 395 -32.47 18.68 4.72
N ASN A 396 -32.40 18.33 3.43
CA ASN A 396 -33.53 18.36 2.51
C ASN A 396 -34.39 17.07 2.53
N GLY A 397 -34.12 16.15 3.47
CA GLY A 397 -34.84 14.86 3.59
C GLY A 397 -34.52 13.86 2.47
N LEU A 398 -33.41 14.04 1.76
CA LEU A 398 -32.96 13.17 0.68
C LEU A 398 -31.91 12.19 1.20
N LEU A 399 -31.90 10.96 0.67
CA LEU A 399 -30.79 10.05 0.89
C LEU A 399 -29.62 10.48 0.00
N PRO A 400 -28.41 10.72 0.56
CA PRO A 400 -27.26 11.03 -0.25
C PRO A 400 -26.98 9.90 -1.25
N GLN A 401 -26.95 10.21 -2.53
CA GLN A 401 -26.44 9.29 -3.55
C GLN A 401 -24.93 9.10 -3.35
N ARG A 402 -24.51 7.85 -3.24
CA ARG A 402 -23.10 7.49 -3.02
C ARG A 402 -22.81 6.21 -3.81
N ASP A 403 -21.98 6.35 -4.80
CA ASP A 403 -21.33 5.18 -5.41
C ASP A 403 -20.14 4.80 -4.52
N PRO A 404 -19.94 3.51 -4.19
CA PRO A 404 -18.77 3.07 -3.44
C PRO A 404 -17.49 3.43 -4.21
N ASP A 405 -16.49 3.96 -3.50
CA ASP A 405 -15.19 4.24 -4.10
C ASP A 405 -14.45 2.93 -4.37
N THR A 406 -14.26 2.61 -5.63
CA THR A 406 -13.48 1.44 -6.08
C THR A 406 -12.03 1.80 -6.38
N ALA A 407 -11.71 3.08 -6.60
CA ALA A 407 -10.39 3.51 -7.05
C ALA A 407 -9.30 3.20 -6.02
N TRP A 408 -9.58 3.37 -4.71
CA TRP A 408 -8.63 3.00 -3.66
C TRP A 408 -8.31 1.51 -3.65
N LEU A 409 -9.32 0.67 -3.86
CA LEU A 409 -9.15 -0.78 -3.91
C LEU A 409 -8.36 -1.22 -5.15
N GLU A 410 -8.63 -0.60 -6.29
CA GLU A 410 -7.89 -0.85 -7.54
C GLU A 410 -6.45 -0.37 -7.46
N PHE A 411 -6.21 0.77 -6.83
CA PHE A 411 -4.85 1.28 -6.59
C PHE A 411 -4.04 0.31 -5.71
N GLY A 412 -4.63 -0.25 -4.66
CA GLY A 412 -3.97 -1.26 -3.84
C GLY A 412 -3.61 -2.53 -4.63
N ARG A 413 -4.49 -2.99 -5.54
CA ARG A 413 -4.20 -4.11 -6.44
C ARG A 413 -3.11 -3.76 -7.46
N HIS A 414 -3.13 -2.54 -7.97
CA HIS A 414 -2.10 -2.04 -8.88
C HIS A 414 -0.73 -2.06 -8.23
N ILE A 415 -0.59 -1.56 -6.99
CA ILE A 415 0.66 -1.63 -6.23
C ILE A 415 1.13 -3.07 -6.09
N ALA A 416 0.25 -4.02 -5.76
CA ALA A 416 0.60 -5.44 -5.62
C ALA A 416 1.18 -6.05 -6.91
N SER A 417 0.78 -5.53 -8.08
CA SER A 417 1.22 -6.03 -9.40
C SER A 417 2.55 -5.42 -9.89
N GLN A 418 2.92 -4.22 -9.44
CA GLN A 418 4.03 -3.42 -10.00
C GLN A 418 5.43 -3.70 -9.42
N THR A 419 5.57 -4.57 -8.45
CA THR A 419 6.80 -4.75 -7.63
C THR A 419 8.08 -5.00 -8.45
N ARG A 420 8.01 -5.55 -9.67
CA ARG A 420 9.18 -5.92 -10.48
C ARG A 420 9.68 -4.84 -11.43
N SER A 421 8.82 -3.96 -11.93
CA SER A 421 9.19 -2.96 -12.95
C SER A 421 9.98 -1.80 -12.35
N ALA A 422 9.62 -1.37 -11.15
CA ALA A 422 10.26 -0.25 -10.46
C ALA A 422 11.72 -0.57 -10.08
N ASP A 423 12.03 -1.81 -9.72
CA ASP A 423 13.37 -2.21 -9.27
C ASP A 423 14.46 -1.95 -10.32
N ALA A 424 14.20 -2.21 -11.62
CA ALA A 424 15.17 -2.01 -12.69
C ALA A 424 15.54 -0.52 -12.87
N TYR A 425 14.56 0.37 -12.82
CA TYR A 425 14.77 1.83 -12.90
C TYR A 425 15.67 2.34 -11.77
N TRP A 426 15.39 1.91 -10.53
CA TRP A 426 16.13 2.38 -9.37
C TRP A 426 17.52 1.76 -9.23
N GLN A 427 17.74 0.53 -9.71
CA GLN A 427 19.06 -0.12 -9.73
C GLN A 427 20.06 0.66 -10.58
N GLY A 428 19.62 1.24 -11.71
CA GLY A 428 20.46 2.07 -12.58
C GLY A 428 20.85 3.44 -12.00
N ARG A 429 20.24 3.88 -10.90
CA ARG A 429 20.43 5.22 -10.31
C ARG A 429 21.18 5.24 -8.98
N GLY A 430 21.75 4.11 -8.57
CA GLY A 430 22.41 3.96 -7.27
C GLY A 430 23.49 5.00 -6.98
N ASP A 431 24.27 5.38 -7.97
CA ASP A 431 25.38 6.35 -7.84
C ASP A 431 24.83 7.77 -7.61
N LEU A 432 23.72 8.16 -8.25
CA LEU A 432 23.09 9.47 -8.08
C LEU A 432 22.49 9.64 -6.67
N LEU A 433 22.12 8.52 -6.04
CA LEU A 433 21.55 8.48 -4.69
C LEU A 433 22.59 8.29 -3.59
N ALA A 434 23.88 8.34 -3.93
CA ALA A 434 24.95 7.91 -3.03
C ALA A 434 25.11 8.83 -1.81
N LYS A 435 24.85 10.14 -1.93
CA LYS A 435 25.10 11.12 -0.87
C LYS A 435 23.99 12.18 -0.81
N PRO A 436 23.30 12.37 0.32
CA PRO A 436 22.41 13.50 0.52
C PRO A 436 23.21 14.82 0.57
N ASN A 437 22.63 15.91 0.08
CA ASN A 437 23.22 17.23 0.23
C ASN A 437 23.08 17.71 1.68
N ASP A 438 24.13 18.34 2.21
CA ASP A 438 24.13 18.92 3.53
C ASP A 438 23.48 20.34 3.50
N LEU A 439 22.35 20.50 4.16
CA LEU A 439 21.66 21.78 4.25
C LEU A 439 22.38 22.81 5.14
N ALA A 440 23.46 22.44 5.85
CA ALA A 440 24.29 23.39 6.58
C ALA A 440 24.84 24.51 5.67
N CYS A 441 25.04 24.25 4.40
CA CYS A 441 25.43 25.26 3.41
C CYS A 441 24.39 26.38 3.21
N LEU A 442 23.11 26.11 3.50
CA LEU A 442 22.02 27.08 3.41
C LEU A 442 21.80 27.82 4.74
N PHE A 443 21.73 27.07 5.84
CA PHE A 443 21.29 27.62 7.13
C PHE A 443 22.45 27.98 8.07
N GLY A 444 23.68 27.58 7.76
CA GLY A 444 24.84 27.79 8.64
C GLY A 444 24.77 27.00 9.96
N VAL A 445 23.89 26.01 10.04
CA VAL A 445 23.72 25.10 11.17
C VAL A 445 23.72 23.68 10.64
N THR A 446 24.42 22.76 11.31
CA THR A 446 24.35 21.34 10.97
C THR A 446 23.01 20.82 11.45
N LEU A 447 22.19 20.37 10.54
CA LEU A 447 20.94 19.69 10.88
C LEU A 447 21.31 18.32 11.42
N ASP A 448 20.92 18.06 12.66
CA ASP A 448 21.29 16.82 13.33
C ASP A 448 20.69 15.61 12.59
N ALA A 449 21.51 15.00 11.75
CA ALA A 449 21.25 13.68 11.18
C ALA A 449 21.63 12.59 12.20
N SER A 450 21.43 12.89 13.52
CA SER A 450 21.98 12.11 14.61
C SER A 450 21.79 10.61 14.39
N SER A 451 22.81 9.91 14.78
CA SER A 451 23.07 8.47 14.70
C SER A 451 21.97 7.54 15.25
N SER A 452 20.87 8.05 15.73
CA SER A 452 19.80 7.29 16.39
C SER A 452 18.44 7.37 15.73
N GLY A 453 18.27 8.09 14.62
CA GLY A 453 16.97 7.98 14.03
C GLY A 453 16.39 9.21 13.39
N ARG A 454 15.27 8.99 12.88
CA ARG A 454 14.33 9.92 12.31
C ARG A 454 13.80 10.80 13.42
N HIS A 455 14.06 12.09 13.38
CA HIS A 455 13.48 13.05 14.31
C HIS A 455 12.28 13.71 13.65
N THR A 456 11.14 13.62 14.30
CA THR A 456 9.98 14.45 14.00
C THR A 456 10.32 15.89 14.37
N GLN A 457 9.81 16.85 13.63
CA GLN A 457 9.90 18.26 13.96
C GLN A 457 9.41 18.51 15.40
N GLN A 458 10.26 19.08 16.24
CA GLN A 458 9.90 19.34 17.63
C GLN A 458 9.10 20.63 17.75
N ARG A 459 9.49 21.65 17.00
CA ARG A 459 8.81 22.94 16.94
C ARG A 459 8.51 23.31 15.47
N PRO A 460 7.40 22.80 14.90
CA PRO A 460 7.00 23.17 13.54
C PRO A 460 6.92 24.69 13.40
N ALA A 461 7.61 25.23 12.39
CA ALA A 461 7.62 26.64 12.06
C ALA A 461 7.46 26.82 10.55
N VAL A 462 6.92 27.98 10.15
CA VAL A 462 6.60 28.28 8.76
C VAL A 462 7.02 29.70 8.43
N CYS A 463 7.72 29.90 7.34
CA CYS A 463 7.84 31.22 6.69
C CYS A 463 7.33 31.14 5.25
N ALA A 464 6.68 32.19 4.78
CA ALA A 464 6.02 32.20 3.48
C ALA A 464 6.16 33.56 2.79
N THR A 465 6.22 33.54 1.46
CA THR A 465 6.20 34.72 0.62
C THR A 465 5.43 34.44 -0.67
N SER A 466 4.93 35.49 -1.30
CA SER A 466 4.31 35.39 -2.63
C SER A 466 5.25 35.94 -3.68
N LEU A 467 5.30 35.31 -4.84
CA LEU A 467 6.03 35.87 -5.96
C LEU A 467 5.45 37.24 -6.35
N PRO A 468 6.28 38.25 -6.64
CA PRO A 468 5.82 39.50 -7.28
C PRO A 468 5.09 39.15 -8.58
N THR A 469 4.00 39.85 -8.87
CA THR A 469 3.13 39.57 -10.02
C THR A 469 3.89 39.56 -11.33
N GLU A 470 4.85 40.49 -11.49
CA GLU A 470 5.71 40.56 -12.67
C GLU A 470 6.56 39.29 -12.87
N VAL A 471 7.19 38.82 -11.79
CA VAL A 471 8.01 37.57 -11.81
C VAL A 471 7.11 36.37 -12.09
N ALA A 472 5.96 36.27 -11.45
CA ALA A 472 4.99 35.18 -11.67
C ALA A 472 4.53 35.12 -13.12
N THR A 473 4.23 36.31 -13.74
CA THR A 473 3.82 36.38 -15.14
C THR A 473 4.94 35.95 -16.10
N LEU A 474 6.19 36.38 -15.86
CA LEU A 474 7.35 35.99 -16.67
C LEU A 474 7.63 34.45 -16.51
N LEU A 475 7.56 33.91 -15.31
CA LEU A 475 7.75 32.49 -15.09
C LEU A 475 6.64 31.66 -15.74
N ALA A 476 5.37 32.12 -15.68
CA ALA A 476 4.27 31.44 -16.35
C ALA A 476 4.43 31.44 -17.88
N GLN A 477 4.94 32.56 -18.46
CA GLN A 477 5.28 32.63 -19.88
C GLN A 477 6.42 31.67 -20.21
N ARG A 478 7.47 31.67 -19.41
CA ARG A 478 8.63 30.78 -19.60
C ARG A 478 8.25 29.28 -19.48
N ALA A 479 7.38 28.95 -18.55
CA ALA A 479 6.84 27.60 -18.42
C ALA A 479 6.12 27.14 -19.69
N ARG A 480 5.29 28.03 -20.29
CA ARG A 480 4.64 27.76 -21.58
C ARG A 480 5.64 27.59 -22.72
N ASP A 481 6.65 28.47 -22.82
CA ASP A 481 7.66 28.43 -23.89
C ASP A 481 8.51 27.15 -23.84
N LEU A 482 8.77 26.63 -22.65
CA LEU A 482 9.50 25.39 -22.42
C LEU A 482 8.60 24.13 -22.39
N GLY A 483 7.30 24.26 -22.39
CA GLY A 483 6.37 23.15 -22.23
C GLY A 483 6.46 22.46 -20.85
N VAL A 484 6.76 23.22 -19.79
CA VAL A 484 6.89 22.74 -18.41
C VAL A 484 5.89 23.42 -17.48
N THR A 485 5.78 22.94 -16.23
CA THR A 485 4.96 23.59 -15.21
C THR A 485 5.75 24.67 -14.44
N ALA A 486 5.05 25.65 -13.88
CA ALA A 486 5.67 26.62 -12.97
C ALA A 486 6.25 25.96 -11.71
N GLY A 487 5.62 24.86 -11.26
CA GLY A 487 6.14 24.03 -10.16
C GLY A 487 7.51 23.41 -10.48
N LEU A 488 7.71 22.93 -11.72
CA LEU A 488 9.02 22.40 -12.15
C LEU A 488 10.09 23.51 -12.16
N LEU A 489 9.74 24.72 -12.59
CA LEU A 489 10.67 25.86 -12.54
C LEU A 489 11.03 26.23 -11.10
N ALA A 490 10.06 26.19 -10.18
CA ALA A 490 10.31 26.43 -8.76
C ALA A 490 11.22 25.35 -8.15
N GLN A 491 11.02 24.10 -8.52
CA GLN A 491 11.86 22.98 -8.11
C GLN A 491 13.28 23.10 -8.70
N TYR A 492 13.39 23.44 -9.97
CA TYR A 492 14.68 23.70 -10.61
C TYR A 492 15.47 24.83 -9.91
N ALA A 493 14.79 25.93 -9.58
CA ALA A 493 15.40 27.05 -8.84
C ALA A 493 15.93 26.60 -7.46
N TRP A 494 15.23 25.71 -6.77
CA TRP A 494 15.72 25.13 -5.51
C TRP A 494 16.95 24.25 -5.71
N HIS A 495 16.93 23.34 -6.69
CA HIS A 495 18.10 22.53 -7.03
C HIS A 495 19.31 23.41 -7.35
N ARG A 496 19.12 24.51 -8.09
CA ARG A 496 20.16 25.46 -8.45
C ARG A 496 20.69 26.20 -7.23
N LEU A 497 19.82 26.68 -6.32
CA LEU A 497 20.22 27.29 -5.05
C LEU A 497 21.08 26.33 -4.23
N LEU A 498 20.64 25.08 -4.11
CA LEU A 498 21.35 24.05 -3.38
C LEU A 498 22.73 23.78 -3.98
N ALA A 499 22.83 23.58 -5.28
CA ALA A 499 24.10 23.37 -5.98
C ALA A 499 25.06 24.55 -5.82
N ARG A 500 24.57 25.78 -5.93
CA ARG A 500 25.40 27.00 -5.76
C ARG A 500 25.96 27.14 -4.37
N ARG A 501 25.23 26.68 -3.35
CA ARG A 501 25.62 26.78 -1.95
C ARG A 501 26.48 25.62 -1.47
N SER A 502 26.19 24.40 -1.92
CA SER A 502 26.93 23.20 -1.54
C SER A 502 28.17 22.95 -2.39
N GLY A 503 28.15 23.35 -3.66
CA GLY A 503 29.17 22.99 -4.65
C GLY A 503 29.09 21.53 -5.11
N ASP A 504 28.06 20.79 -4.75
CA ASP A 504 27.90 19.39 -5.12
C ASP A 504 27.59 19.26 -6.63
N ALA A 505 28.17 18.25 -7.27
CA ALA A 505 27.91 17.92 -8.67
C ALA A 505 26.52 17.30 -8.89
N VAL A 506 25.91 16.78 -7.86
CA VAL A 506 24.54 16.21 -7.87
C VAL A 506 23.75 16.83 -6.72
N THR A 507 22.57 17.33 -7.04
CA THR A 507 21.60 17.76 -6.01
C THR A 507 20.47 16.76 -5.90
N LEU A 508 20.14 16.38 -4.67
CA LEU A 508 19.17 15.36 -4.33
C LEU A 508 18.09 15.96 -3.43
N VAL A 509 16.87 16.04 -3.94
CA VAL A 509 15.72 16.61 -3.24
C VAL A 509 14.61 15.55 -3.22
N GLY A 510 13.94 15.39 -2.08
CA GLY A 510 12.74 14.58 -2.02
C GLY A 510 11.62 15.25 -2.86
N ASN A 511 10.90 14.48 -3.63
CA ASN A 511 9.76 14.96 -4.42
C ASN A 511 8.51 14.20 -4.02
N VAL A 512 7.42 14.90 -3.78
CA VAL A 512 6.11 14.27 -3.58
C VAL A 512 5.52 13.94 -4.95
N THR A 513 5.34 12.65 -5.23
CA THR A 513 4.64 12.18 -6.42
C THR A 513 3.14 12.12 -6.14
N PRO A 514 2.26 12.59 -7.04
CA PRO A 514 0.83 12.69 -6.76
C PRO A 514 0.10 11.35 -6.70
N GLY A 515 0.61 10.30 -7.38
CA GLY A 515 0.04 8.95 -7.40
C GLY A 515 -1.38 8.84 -7.96
N ARG A 516 -1.88 9.91 -8.62
CA ARG A 516 -3.23 9.96 -9.21
C ARG A 516 -3.21 9.98 -10.73
N ASP A 517 -2.04 9.78 -11.34
CA ASP A 517 -1.83 9.74 -12.79
C ASP A 517 -1.95 8.31 -13.36
N TYR A 518 -2.21 7.32 -12.51
CA TYR A 518 -2.43 5.94 -12.96
C TYR A 518 -3.78 5.80 -13.68
N PRO A 519 -3.90 4.88 -14.67
CA PRO A 519 -5.12 4.67 -15.45
C PRO A 519 -6.19 3.90 -14.64
N ILE A 520 -6.59 4.48 -13.52
CA ILE A 520 -7.62 3.93 -12.61
C ILE A 520 -8.82 4.87 -12.65
N GLU A 521 -9.98 4.34 -12.97
CA GLU A 521 -11.21 5.12 -13.05
C GLU A 521 -11.57 5.74 -11.71
N GLY A 522 -11.90 7.03 -11.72
CA GLY A 522 -12.32 7.77 -10.52
C GLY A 522 -11.20 8.16 -9.55
N ILE A 523 -9.93 7.85 -9.81
CA ILE A 523 -8.79 8.09 -8.89
C ILE A 523 -8.68 9.56 -8.45
N THR A 524 -8.98 10.52 -9.31
CA THR A 524 -8.94 11.96 -8.99
C THR A 524 -10.09 12.41 -8.08
N ALA A 525 -11.17 11.64 -8.02
CA ALA A 525 -12.33 11.89 -7.18
C ALA A 525 -12.37 10.99 -5.93
N SER A 526 -11.33 10.22 -5.68
CA SER A 526 -11.21 9.26 -4.57
C SER A 526 -10.51 9.87 -3.35
N VAL A 527 -10.76 9.30 -2.17
CA VAL A 527 -10.11 9.64 -0.90
C VAL A 527 -9.16 8.53 -0.50
N GLY A 528 -7.89 8.87 -0.23
CA GLY A 528 -6.86 7.93 0.18
C GLY A 528 -5.47 8.56 0.22
N LEU A 529 -4.47 7.81 0.66
CA LEU A 529 -3.06 8.21 0.61
C LEU A 529 -2.43 7.73 -0.70
N TYR A 530 -2.56 8.49 -1.75
CA TYR A 530 -2.02 8.18 -3.09
C TYR A 530 -0.58 8.67 -3.27
N ILE A 531 -0.19 9.72 -2.55
CA ILE A 531 1.15 10.30 -2.66
C ILE A 531 2.25 9.36 -2.20
N ASN A 532 3.43 9.54 -2.78
CA ASN A 532 4.67 8.97 -2.28
C ASN A 532 5.77 10.05 -2.26
N SER A 533 6.81 9.83 -1.45
CA SER A 533 7.97 10.73 -1.36
C SER A 533 9.21 10.00 -1.84
N LEU A 534 9.76 10.42 -2.97
CA LEU A 534 10.87 9.75 -3.65
C LEU A 534 12.00 10.73 -3.98
N PRO A 535 13.26 10.26 -4.03
CA PRO A 535 14.40 11.12 -4.32
C PRO A 535 14.43 11.51 -5.81
N LEU A 536 14.48 12.81 -6.11
CA LEU A 536 14.76 13.36 -7.42
C LEU A 536 16.17 13.93 -7.43
N ALA A 537 17.04 13.37 -8.28
CA ALA A 537 18.42 13.77 -8.43
C ALA A 537 18.61 14.61 -9.69
N LEU A 538 19.34 15.70 -9.60
CA LEU A 538 19.77 16.51 -10.73
C LEU A 538 21.29 16.60 -10.77
N GLU A 539 21.89 16.05 -11.82
CA GLU A 539 23.33 16.10 -12.10
C GLU A 539 23.65 17.38 -12.87
N TRP A 540 24.59 18.19 -12.34
CA TRP A 540 24.99 19.45 -12.91
C TRP A 540 26.04 19.28 -14.01
N CYS A 541 25.59 19.34 -15.26
CA CYS A 541 26.44 19.23 -16.44
C CYS A 541 26.71 20.65 -17.02
N THR A 542 27.97 21.04 -17.09
CA THR A 542 28.38 22.37 -17.58
C THR A 542 28.29 22.52 -19.11
N GLU A 543 28.06 21.45 -19.83
CA GLU A 543 27.95 21.43 -21.29
C GLU A 543 26.51 21.68 -21.77
N LEU A 544 25.51 21.38 -20.93
CA LEU A 544 24.11 21.59 -21.25
C LEU A 544 23.69 23.06 -21.09
N THR A 545 22.82 23.51 -21.97
CA THR A 545 22.12 24.79 -21.84
C THR A 545 21.11 24.74 -20.68
N LEU A 546 20.66 25.90 -20.23
CA LEU A 546 19.63 26.02 -19.20
C LEU A 546 18.32 25.33 -19.63
N ALA A 547 17.91 25.49 -20.90
CA ALA A 547 16.73 24.82 -21.43
C ALA A 547 16.86 23.30 -21.42
N GLU A 548 17.99 22.75 -21.85
CA GLU A 548 18.25 21.31 -21.86
C GLU A 548 18.31 20.73 -20.44
N HIS A 549 18.85 21.50 -19.49
CA HIS A 549 18.90 21.08 -18.09
C HIS A 549 17.50 21.02 -17.45
N ILE A 550 16.63 21.98 -17.76
CA ILE A 550 15.23 21.98 -17.31
C ILE A 550 14.46 20.81 -17.95
N ALA A 551 14.67 20.58 -19.26
CA ALA A 551 14.04 19.45 -19.96
C ALA A 551 14.48 18.09 -19.40
N ARG A 552 15.75 17.97 -18.97
CA ARG A 552 16.24 16.76 -18.28
C ARG A 552 15.52 16.54 -16.94
N LEU A 553 15.39 17.60 -16.13
CA LEU A 553 14.65 17.51 -14.86
C LEU A 553 13.20 17.09 -15.09
N GLN A 554 12.53 17.61 -16.13
CA GLN A 554 11.18 17.20 -16.51
C GLN A 554 11.11 15.72 -16.86
N THR A 555 12.05 15.23 -17.68
CA THR A 555 12.12 13.81 -18.06
C THR A 555 12.32 12.92 -16.83
N ASP A 556 13.23 13.32 -15.93
CA ASP A 556 13.49 12.58 -14.70
C ASP A 556 12.27 12.60 -13.74
N LEU A 557 11.53 13.72 -13.68
CA LEU A 557 10.31 13.81 -12.88
C LEU A 557 9.18 12.94 -13.45
N MET A 558 9.02 12.89 -14.78
CA MET A 558 8.03 12.03 -15.42
C MET A 558 8.35 10.54 -15.16
N ALA A 559 9.61 10.14 -15.31
CA ALA A 559 10.05 8.79 -14.99
C ALA A 559 9.89 8.45 -13.48
N LEU A 560 10.13 9.43 -12.60
CA LEU A 560 9.88 9.28 -11.17
C LEU A 560 8.40 8.99 -10.88
N ASN A 561 7.47 9.68 -11.54
CA ASN A 561 6.04 9.45 -11.36
C ASN A 561 5.59 8.09 -11.90
N GLU A 562 6.14 7.64 -13.04
CA GLU A 562 5.86 6.33 -13.61
C GLU A 562 6.29 5.19 -12.66
N HIS A 563 7.43 5.38 -11.96
CA HIS A 563 7.97 4.44 -10.98
C HIS A 563 7.67 4.85 -9.52
N GLY A 564 6.58 5.58 -9.31
CA GLY A 564 6.21 6.23 -8.05
C GLY A 564 5.80 5.29 -6.93
N THR A 565 5.58 4.00 -7.18
CA THR A 565 5.15 3.01 -6.18
C THR A 565 6.31 2.45 -5.34
N GLN A 566 7.56 2.78 -5.67
CA GLN A 566 8.75 2.25 -5.00
C GLN A 566 8.82 2.62 -3.53
N SER A 567 9.32 1.68 -2.72
CA SER A 567 9.56 1.92 -1.29
C SER A 567 10.81 2.77 -1.05
N LEU A 568 10.66 3.92 -0.40
CA LEU A 568 11.78 4.74 0.03
C LEU A 568 12.73 3.96 0.97
N ALA A 569 12.17 3.09 1.81
CA ALA A 569 12.93 2.24 2.71
C ALA A 569 13.85 1.26 1.95
N ALA A 570 13.36 0.68 0.85
CA ALA A 570 14.17 -0.18 -0.02
C ALA A 570 15.32 0.57 -0.73
N LEU A 571 15.09 1.86 -1.06
CA LEU A 571 16.11 2.71 -1.68
C LEU A 571 17.19 3.15 -0.69
N THR A 572 16.85 3.34 0.58
CA THR A 572 17.81 3.81 1.60
C THR A 572 18.89 2.79 1.92
N LYS A 573 18.66 1.49 1.70
CA LYS A 573 19.63 0.41 1.97
C LYS A 573 20.30 0.55 3.35
N GLY A 574 19.52 0.84 4.39
CA GLY A 574 20.02 1.01 5.76
C GLY A 574 20.64 2.38 6.07
N ARG A 575 20.67 3.34 5.15
CA ARG A 575 21.07 4.72 5.43
C ARG A 575 19.99 5.44 6.22
N VAL A 576 20.35 6.49 6.95
CA VAL A 576 19.40 7.25 7.78
C VAL A 576 18.41 8.01 6.90
N ARG A 577 18.87 8.70 5.86
CA ARG A 577 18.05 9.47 4.91
C ARG A 577 18.74 9.55 3.54
N LEU A 578 17.94 9.63 2.47
CA LEU A 578 18.46 9.92 1.12
C LEU A 578 18.48 11.41 0.81
N PHE A 579 17.57 12.18 1.39
CA PHE A 579 17.45 13.63 1.18
C PHE A 579 17.07 14.33 2.49
N GLN A 580 17.38 15.63 2.59
CA GLN A 580 17.09 16.46 3.77
C GLN A 580 16.00 17.51 3.52
N SER A 581 15.64 17.77 2.25
CA SER A 581 14.56 18.66 1.86
C SER A 581 13.53 17.94 1.01
N LEU A 582 12.24 18.27 1.20
CA LEU A 582 11.12 17.72 0.46
C LEU A 582 10.44 18.82 -0.34
N PHE A 583 10.28 18.63 -1.64
CA PHE A 583 9.53 19.53 -2.50
C PHE A 583 8.09 19.03 -2.68
N VAL A 584 7.13 19.93 -2.43
CA VAL A 584 5.69 19.67 -2.53
C VAL A 584 5.08 20.74 -3.43
N PHE A 585 4.36 20.32 -4.46
CA PHE A 585 3.57 21.20 -5.29
C PHE A 585 2.09 21.00 -5.00
N GLU A 586 1.46 21.98 -4.33
CA GLU A 586 0.05 21.94 -3.96
C GLU A 586 -0.81 22.54 -5.09
N ASN A 587 -1.42 21.68 -5.87
CA ASN A 587 -2.39 22.05 -6.90
C ASN A 587 -3.69 21.26 -6.69
N TYR A 588 -4.29 21.45 -5.52
CA TYR A 588 -5.49 20.74 -5.12
C TYR A 588 -6.75 21.26 -5.83
N PRO A 589 -7.75 20.40 -6.12
CA PRO A 589 -9.02 20.83 -6.69
C PRO A 589 -9.78 21.66 -5.67
N MET A 590 -9.72 22.99 -5.82
CA MET A 590 -10.52 23.89 -4.99
C MET A 590 -11.95 23.92 -5.52
N PRO A 591 -12.97 23.71 -4.66
CA PRO A 591 -14.36 23.92 -5.06
C PRO A 591 -14.55 25.35 -5.58
N ALA A 592 -15.22 25.51 -6.72
CA ALA A 592 -15.60 26.83 -7.19
C ALA A 592 -16.46 27.52 -6.11
N ALA A 593 -16.15 28.80 -5.81
CA ALA A 593 -16.99 29.56 -4.91
C ALA A 593 -18.43 29.58 -5.45
N PRO A 594 -19.44 29.29 -4.64
CA PRO A 594 -20.81 29.28 -5.10
C PRO A 594 -21.23 30.67 -5.60
N VAL A 595 -21.90 30.68 -6.73
CA VAL A 595 -22.38 31.94 -7.35
C VAL A 595 -23.50 32.56 -6.51
N ALA A 596 -24.24 31.74 -5.75
CA ALA A 596 -25.24 32.17 -4.77
C ALA A 596 -25.29 31.12 -3.64
N PRO A 597 -25.54 31.53 -2.37
CA PRO A 597 -25.68 30.58 -1.28
C PRO A 597 -26.94 29.72 -1.47
N GLU A 598 -26.73 28.37 -1.49
CA GLU A 598 -27.84 27.42 -1.51
C GLU A 598 -28.36 27.14 -0.08
N PRO A 599 -29.65 26.76 0.10
CA PRO A 599 -30.17 26.38 1.39
C PRO A 599 -29.32 25.24 2.02
N HIS A 600 -28.99 25.38 3.30
CA HIS A 600 -28.21 24.41 4.08
C HIS A 600 -26.79 24.11 3.55
N GLN A 601 -26.26 24.97 2.66
CA GLN A 601 -24.88 24.85 2.19
C GLN A 601 -23.93 25.23 3.33
N LEU A 602 -23.01 24.31 3.67
CA LEU A 602 -21.96 24.58 4.66
C LEU A 602 -20.75 25.23 3.98
N VAL A 603 -20.26 26.32 4.59
CA VAL A 603 -19.06 27.04 4.15
C VAL A 603 -18.10 27.15 5.33
N PRO A 604 -17.09 26.26 5.43
CA PRO A 604 -16.13 26.33 6.52
C PRO A 604 -15.13 27.48 6.30
N GLN A 605 -14.76 28.14 7.39
CA GLN A 605 -13.54 28.93 7.47
C GLN A 605 -12.47 28.07 8.11
N PHE A 606 -11.32 27.92 7.44
CA PHE A 606 -10.22 27.13 7.97
C PHE A 606 -9.40 27.95 8.97
N GLY A 607 -9.27 27.44 10.17
CA GLY A 607 -8.40 27.97 11.22
C GLY A 607 -7.01 27.34 11.17
N ALA A 608 -6.49 27.02 12.35
CA ALA A 608 -5.16 26.42 12.47
C ALA A 608 -5.11 25.01 11.90
N VAL A 609 -4.08 24.73 11.13
CA VAL A 609 -3.68 23.40 10.68
C VAL A 609 -2.37 23.04 11.35
N VAL A 610 -2.31 21.90 12.01
CA VAL A 610 -1.11 21.39 12.66
C VAL A 610 -0.80 20.02 12.06
N GLU A 611 0.39 19.90 11.52
CA GLU A 611 0.94 18.65 11.03
C GLU A 611 2.42 18.56 11.45
N LYS A 612 2.85 17.39 11.90
CA LYS A 612 4.25 17.12 12.20
C LYS A 612 4.80 16.09 11.23
N VAL A 613 5.88 16.45 10.55
CA VAL A 613 6.57 15.57 9.60
C VAL A 613 7.96 15.21 10.11
N GLU A 614 8.54 14.13 9.59
CA GLU A 614 9.89 13.68 10.00
C GLU A 614 11.03 14.40 9.27
N LEU A 615 10.77 15.20 8.25
CA LEU A 615 11.81 15.91 7.51
C LEU A 615 12.11 17.28 8.13
N PRO A 616 13.38 17.70 8.17
CA PRO A 616 13.76 18.98 8.76
C PRO A 616 13.29 20.18 7.96
N LEU A 617 13.04 20.00 6.64
CA LEU A 617 12.63 21.07 5.72
C LEU A 617 11.69 20.56 4.66
N SER A 618 10.55 21.21 4.51
CA SER A 618 9.63 21.06 3.38
C SER A 618 9.50 22.36 2.60
N LEU A 619 9.51 22.25 1.31
CA LEU A 619 9.41 23.34 0.32
C LEU A 619 8.07 23.24 -0.33
N VAL A 620 7.13 24.05 0.04
CA VAL A 620 5.76 23.99 -0.48
C VAL A 620 5.51 25.14 -1.43
N VAL A 621 5.10 24.80 -2.63
CA VAL A 621 4.68 25.75 -3.67
C VAL A 621 3.20 25.56 -3.93
N SER A 622 2.40 26.59 -3.77
CA SER A 622 0.98 26.56 -4.09
C SER A 622 0.62 27.64 -5.10
N SER A 623 -0.33 27.32 -5.98
CA SER A 623 -0.87 28.25 -6.96
C SER A 623 -2.22 28.78 -6.49
N ARG A 624 -2.34 30.12 -6.40
CA ARG A 624 -3.62 30.79 -6.12
C ARG A 624 -3.92 31.76 -7.26
N GLY A 625 -4.71 31.32 -8.22
CA GLY A 625 -4.94 32.07 -9.45
C GLY A 625 -3.65 32.21 -10.25
N GLU A 626 -3.24 33.46 -10.54
CA GLU A 626 -2.01 33.76 -11.31
C GLU A 626 -0.77 33.93 -10.41
N THR A 627 -0.91 33.83 -9.07
CA THR A 627 0.20 33.98 -8.12
C THR A 627 0.69 32.65 -7.60
N LEU A 628 2.03 32.55 -7.46
CA LEU A 628 2.67 31.45 -6.76
C LEU A 628 3.05 31.90 -5.35
N GLN A 629 2.67 31.09 -4.37
CA GLN A 629 3.10 31.24 -3.00
C GLN A 629 4.19 30.22 -2.69
N LEU A 630 5.29 30.69 -2.13
CA LEU A 630 6.39 29.86 -1.65
C LEU A 630 6.32 29.79 -0.13
N ARG A 631 6.48 28.58 0.43
CA ARG A 631 6.44 28.35 1.86
C ARG A 631 7.55 27.39 2.24
N LEU A 632 8.32 27.72 3.28
CA LEU A 632 9.24 26.81 3.94
C LEU A 632 8.61 26.36 5.26
N GLU A 633 8.49 25.07 5.45
CA GLU A 633 8.06 24.43 6.68
C GLU A 633 9.28 23.74 7.29
N PHE A 634 9.62 24.05 8.54
CA PHE A 634 10.87 23.62 9.12
C PHE A 634 10.76 23.38 10.63
N ASP A 635 11.77 22.71 11.19
CA ASP A 635 11.90 22.57 12.64
C ASP A 635 12.58 23.81 13.23
N GLY A 636 11.82 24.67 13.89
CA GLY A 636 12.30 25.89 14.51
C GLY A 636 13.23 25.68 15.72
N GLU A 637 13.39 24.43 16.20
CA GLU A 637 14.47 24.12 17.16
C GLU A 637 15.83 23.99 16.47
N GLN A 638 15.84 23.49 15.23
CA GLN A 638 17.07 23.26 14.47
C GLN A 638 17.42 24.43 13.58
N ILE A 639 16.42 25.08 12.98
CA ILE A 639 16.60 26.16 12.01
C ILE A 639 16.07 27.47 12.62
N PRO A 640 16.91 28.47 12.87
CA PRO A 640 16.46 29.81 13.29
C PRO A 640 15.60 30.46 12.22
N GLU A 641 14.49 31.10 12.61
CA GLU A 641 13.52 31.73 11.72
C GLU A 641 14.15 32.74 10.73
N ALA A 642 15.02 33.63 11.25
CA ALA A 642 15.74 34.58 10.39
C ALA A 642 16.64 33.93 9.32
N ARG A 643 17.09 32.68 9.56
CA ARG A 643 17.85 31.91 8.55
C ARG A 643 16.93 31.28 7.52
N ALA A 644 15.75 30.80 7.95
CA ALA A 644 14.73 30.30 7.05
C ALA A 644 14.23 31.40 6.11
N GLU A 645 13.96 32.60 6.64
CA GLU A 645 13.58 33.79 5.85
C GLU A 645 14.65 34.12 4.80
N ALA A 646 15.93 34.18 5.19
CA ALA A 646 17.03 34.47 4.27
C ALA A 646 17.20 33.41 3.17
N VAL A 647 16.89 32.14 3.46
CA VAL A 647 16.88 31.06 2.45
C VAL A 647 15.67 31.21 1.52
N LEU A 648 14.51 31.59 2.06
CA LEU A 648 13.30 31.85 1.27
C LEU A 648 13.54 33.02 0.29
N ASP A 649 14.15 34.11 0.74
CA ASP A 649 14.56 35.25 -0.09
C ASP A 649 15.57 34.82 -1.17
N SER A 650 16.51 33.95 -0.83
CA SER A 650 17.47 33.39 -1.79
C SER A 650 16.77 32.54 -2.87
N TRP A 651 15.78 31.76 -2.48
CA TRP A 651 14.99 30.96 -3.42
C TRP A 651 14.14 31.85 -4.33
N LEU A 652 13.53 32.90 -3.79
CA LEU A 652 12.81 33.91 -4.56
C LEU A 652 13.74 34.58 -5.60
N ALA A 653 14.98 34.94 -5.18
CA ALA A 653 15.96 35.54 -6.08
C ALA A 653 16.40 34.59 -7.20
N GLU A 654 16.47 33.26 -6.96
CA GLU A 654 16.74 32.27 -8.01
C GLU A 654 15.57 32.19 -9.01
N LEU A 655 14.33 32.34 -8.56
CA LEU A 655 13.16 32.37 -9.43
C LEU A 655 13.12 33.65 -10.29
N ASP A 656 13.43 34.81 -9.70
CA ASP A 656 13.53 36.08 -10.44
C ASP A 656 14.63 36.00 -11.50
N TRP A 657 15.81 35.48 -11.13
CA TRP A 657 16.89 35.22 -12.09
C TRP A 657 16.43 34.27 -13.20
N LEU A 658 15.75 33.16 -12.87
CA LEU A 658 15.27 32.18 -13.83
C LEU A 658 14.23 32.78 -14.79
N ALA A 659 13.40 33.69 -14.31
CA ALA A 659 12.42 34.38 -15.14
C ALA A 659 13.06 35.24 -16.27
N GLN A 660 14.28 35.72 -16.06
CA GLN A 660 14.99 36.65 -16.95
C GLN A 660 16.17 36.02 -17.68
N ALA A 661 16.66 34.86 -17.25
CA ALA A 661 17.85 34.22 -17.77
C ALA A 661 17.77 33.83 -19.26
N ASP A 662 18.87 33.93 -19.97
CA ASP A 662 18.99 33.43 -21.35
C ASP A 662 19.07 31.90 -21.33
N LEU A 663 18.04 31.26 -21.85
CA LEU A 663 17.90 29.80 -21.85
C LEU A 663 18.94 29.05 -22.70
N SER A 664 19.58 29.73 -23.64
CA SER A 664 20.61 29.17 -24.50
C SER A 664 22.01 29.11 -23.84
N GLN A 665 22.17 29.81 -22.72
CA GLN A 665 23.44 29.82 -21.99
C GLN A 665 23.66 28.50 -21.26
N PRO A 666 24.94 28.07 -21.10
CA PRO A 666 25.26 26.91 -20.29
C PRO A 666 24.73 27.03 -18.85
N ALA A 667 24.18 25.95 -18.32
CA ALA A 667 23.66 25.86 -16.96
C ALA A 667 24.79 25.88 -15.91
N ARG A 668 25.76 26.82 -16.03
CA ARG A 668 26.89 26.94 -15.13
C ARG A 668 26.42 27.34 -13.73
N VAL A 669 26.66 26.49 -12.78
CA VAL A 669 26.56 26.83 -11.35
C VAL A 669 27.93 27.28 -10.92
N ALA A 670 28.15 28.63 -10.96
CA ALA A 670 29.33 29.20 -10.36
C ALA A 670 29.23 28.96 -8.84
N THR A 671 30.08 28.10 -8.30
CA THR A 671 30.21 27.94 -6.85
C THR A 671 30.60 29.29 -6.26
N ALA A 672 29.73 29.90 -5.45
CA ALA A 672 30.14 31.03 -4.62
C ALA A 672 31.19 30.47 -3.65
N ALA A 673 32.46 30.79 -3.87
CA ALA A 673 33.49 30.48 -2.91
C ALA A 673 33.03 31.01 -1.53
N PRO A 674 33.08 30.22 -0.45
CA PRO A 674 32.73 30.72 0.86
C PRO A 674 33.59 31.94 1.13
N SER A 675 32.95 33.12 1.35
CA SER A 675 33.68 34.36 1.64
C SER A 675 34.44 34.14 2.93
N PRO A 676 35.78 34.21 2.93
CA PRO A 676 36.57 33.92 4.13
C PRO A 676 36.35 34.92 5.28
N ALA A 677 35.61 36.03 5.01
CA ALA A 677 35.32 37.05 6.02
C ALA A 677 34.13 36.71 6.93
N GLN A 678 33.24 35.79 6.58
CA GLN A 678 32.09 35.41 7.43
C GLN A 678 32.39 34.19 8.31
N GLY A 679 33.36 33.34 7.95
CA GLY A 679 33.80 32.19 8.78
C GLY A 679 34.70 32.57 9.93
N ALA A 680 35.45 33.69 9.85
CA ALA A 680 36.41 34.06 10.89
C ALA A 680 35.79 34.86 12.07
N ALA A 681 34.63 35.46 11.89
CA ALA A 681 33.95 36.24 12.95
C ALA A 681 33.14 35.37 13.94
N MET A 682 32.82 34.12 13.58
CA MET A 682 32.05 33.20 14.46
C MET A 682 32.88 32.18 15.23
N LEU A 683 34.18 32.07 14.95
CA LEU A 683 35.08 31.15 15.68
C LEU A 683 35.69 31.75 16.95
N ALA A 684 35.42 33.04 17.32
CA ALA A 684 36.06 33.73 18.41
C ALA A 684 35.30 33.72 19.76
N THR A 685 34.14 33.09 19.88
CA THR A 685 33.36 33.08 21.13
C THR A 685 32.84 31.70 21.59
N ALA A 686 33.38 30.62 21.10
CA ALA A 686 33.08 29.29 21.63
C ALA A 686 34.30 28.78 22.42
N THR A 687 34.25 28.88 23.73
CA THR A 687 35.12 28.12 24.65
C THR A 687 34.93 26.62 24.37
N PRO A 688 36.00 25.84 24.30
CA PRO A 688 35.88 24.42 24.03
C PRO A 688 35.33 23.70 25.27
N SER A 689 34.05 23.37 25.21
CA SER A 689 33.53 22.31 26.09
C SER A 689 34.09 20.99 25.58
N THR A 690 34.85 20.33 26.42
CA THR A 690 35.48 19.03 26.23
C THR A 690 34.40 18.01 25.84
N VAL A 691 34.27 17.77 24.54
CA VAL A 691 33.53 16.59 24.04
C VAL A 691 34.46 15.41 24.28
N THR A 692 34.16 14.65 25.30
CA THR A 692 34.73 13.33 25.51
C THR A 692 34.38 12.50 24.29
N GLN A 693 35.37 12.29 23.41
CA GLN A 693 35.30 11.25 22.38
C GLN A 693 35.04 9.92 23.13
N VAL A 694 33.84 9.41 23.01
CA VAL A 694 33.60 8.01 23.35
C VAL A 694 34.40 7.19 22.36
N ALA A 695 35.53 6.72 22.89
CA ALA A 695 36.45 5.85 22.18
C ALA A 695 35.67 4.72 21.50
N SER A 696 36.00 4.45 20.24
CA SER A 696 35.65 3.19 19.54
C SER A 696 35.95 2.05 20.51
N THR A 697 34.90 1.42 21.01
CA THR A 697 35.01 0.26 21.85
C THR A 697 35.84 -0.80 21.15
N ARG A 698 36.98 -1.14 21.71
CA ARG A 698 37.78 -2.33 21.42
C ARG A 698 36.83 -3.50 21.12
N ALA A 699 37.08 -4.20 20.04
CA ALA A 699 36.47 -5.50 19.75
C ALA A 699 36.77 -6.43 20.94
N GLU A 700 35.80 -6.61 21.83
CA GLU A 700 35.88 -7.68 22.82
C GLU A 700 35.77 -9.03 22.12
N PRO A 701 36.46 -10.06 22.61
CA PRO A 701 36.44 -11.41 21.99
C PRO A 701 35.00 -11.98 22.07
N GLY A 702 34.26 -11.83 20.97
CA GLY A 702 32.92 -12.40 20.85
C GLY A 702 33.00 -13.91 20.69
N LEU A 703 32.03 -14.63 21.24
CA LEU A 703 31.81 -16.04 20.96
C LEU A 703 31.80 -16.24 19.42
N ALA A 704 32.71 -16.99 18.90
CA ALA A 704 32.85 -17.22 17.45
C ALA A 704 31.69 -18.02 16.85
N GLN A 705 30.92 -18.73 17.69
CA GLN A 705 29.76 -19.53 17.33
C GLN A 705 28.59 -19.30 18.30
N PRO A 706 27.32 -19.46 17.84
CA PRO A 706 26.17 -19.29 18.71
C PRO A 706 26.11 -20.40 19.77
N PRO A 707 25.88 -20.06 21.05
CA PRO A 707 25.62 -21.03 22.08
C PRO A 707 24.30 -21.77 21.81
N ALA A 708 24.14 -22.98 22.42
CA ALA A 708 22.97 -23.80 22.20
C ALA A 708 21.64 -23.08 22.48
N GLU A 709 21.62 -22.23 23.50
CA GLU A 709 20.47 -21.44 23.95
C GLU A 709 20.10 -20.29 22.98
N ALA A 710 21.01 -19.88 22.11
CA ALA A 710 20.76 -18.86 21.08
C ALA A 710 20.27 -19.43 19.75
N ARG A 711 20.11 -20.75 19.61
CA ARG A 711 19.76 -21.38 18.33
C ARG A 711 18.40 -20.92 17.77
N VAL A 712 17.40 -20.74 18.63
CA VAL A 712 16.08 -20.26 18.21
C VAL A 712 16.17 -18.81 17.72
N LEU A 713 16.94 -17.97 18.41
CA LEU A 713 17.19 -16.59 18.01
C LEU A 713 17.88 -16.52 16.64
N VAL A 714 18.90 -17.34 16.43
CA VAL A 714 19.63 -17.41 15.14
C VAL A 714 18.71 -17.89 14.02
N ALA A 715 17.96 -18.96 14.26
CA ALA A 715 17.05 -19.53 13.27
C ALA A 715 15.94 -18.53 12.84
N LEU A 716 15.38 -17.76 13.77
CA LEU A 716 14.42 -16.71 13.45
C LEU A 716 15.05 -15.60 12.63
N TRP A 717 16.29 -15.20 12.98
CA TRP A 717 17.02 -14.18 12.27
C TRP A 717 17.38 -14.62 10.84
N GLU A 718 17.91 -15.84 10.68
CA GLU A 718 18.23 -16.44 9.38
C GLU A 718 16.99 -16.57 8.48
N ARG A 719 15.87 -17.00 9.05
CA ARG A 719 14.60 -17.12 8.34
C ARG A 719 14.10 -15.78 7.80
N GLN A 720 14.22 -14.72 8.59
CA GLN A 720 13.74 -13.37 8.19
C GLN A 720 14.71 -12.66 7.24
N CYS A 721 16.01 -12.90 7.38
CA CYS A 721 17.03 -12.30 6.52
C CYS A 721 17.33 -13.12 5.26
N GLY A 722 16.90 -14.38 5.20
CA GLY A 722 17.14 -15.28 4.06
C GLY A 722 18.59 -15.73 3.88
N VAL A 723 19.45 -15.52 4.89
CA VAL A 723 20.89 -15.80 4.83
C VAL A 723 21.30 -16.70 6.01
N PRO A 724 21.97 -17.85 5.80
CA PRO A 724 22.46 -18.70 6.88
C PRO A 724 23.77 -18.19 7.48
N GLY A 725 24.05 -18.55 8.73
CA GLY A 725 25.36 -18.34 9.37
C GLY A 725 25.61 -16.91 9.89
N ILE A 726 24.58 -16.14 10.20
CA ILE A 726 24.62 -14.69 10.47
C ILE A 726 24.86 -14.28 11.93
N TRP A 727 25.49 -15.11 12.74
CA TRP A 727 25.63 -14.86 14.19
C TRP A 727 26.17 -13.46 14.58
N GLN A 728 27.11 -12.94 13.83
CA GLN A 728 27.76 -11.65 14.10
C GLN A 728 27.38 -10.53 13.15
N GLN A 729 26.76 -10.86 12.02
CA GLN A 729 26.37 -9.88 11.00
C GLN A 729 25.23 -9.00 11.45
N THR A 730 25.34 -7.73 11.16
CA THR A 730 24.30 -6.74 11.51
C THR A 730 23.20 -6.69 10.46
N LEU A 731 22.00 -6.24 10.82
CA LEU A 731 20.88 -6.03 9.89
C LEU A 731 21.25 -5.12 8.72
N CYS A 732 22.15 -4.15 8.95
CA CYS A 732 22.64 -3.24 7.92
C CYS A 732 23.57 -3.96 6.92
N GLU A 733 24.51 -4.79 7.40
CA GLU A 733 25.41 -5.60 6.56
C GLU A 733 24.66 -6.62 5.71
N LEU A 734 23.50 -7.09 6.19
CA LEU A 734 22.62 -8.03 5.50
C LEU A 734 21.65 -7.32 4.53
N GLY A 735 21.62 -5.97 4.50
CA GLY A 735 20.71 -5.22 3.65
C GLY A 735 19.23 -5.33 4.02
N VAL A 736 18.93 -5.65 5.29
CA VAL A 736 17.57 -5.88 5.81
C VAL A 736 16.78 -4.58 5.83
N ASP A 737 15.68 -4.53 5.11
CA ASP A 737 14.81 -3.36 5.02
C ASP A 737 13.95 -3.14 6.28
N SER A 738 13.21 -2.03 6.30
CA SER A 738 12.41 -1.63 7.45
C SER A 738 11.26 -2.61 7.75
N VAL A 739 10.69 -3.23 6.72
CA VAL A 739 9.59 -4.20 6.88
C VAL A 739 10.12 -5.51 7.45
N GLN A 740 11.25 -5.97 6.92
CA GLN A 740 11.95 -7.15 7.43
C GLN A 740 12.41 -6.98 8.88
N GLN A 741 12.85 -5.77 9.27
CA GLN A 741 13.19 -5.45 10.67
C GLN A 741 11.96 -5.54 11.59
N LEU A 742 10.81 -5.06 11.14
CA LEU A 742 9.55 -5.19 11.88
C LEU A 742 9.10 -6.66 11.97
N ALA A 743 9.19 -7.39 10.88
CA ALA A 743 8.86 -8.82 10.84
C ALA A 743 9.73 -9.63 11.82
N LEU A 744 11.03 -9.34 11.83
CA LEU A 744 11.97 -9.94 12.78
C LEU A 744 11.59 -9.59 14.24
N LEU A 745 11.24 -8.34 14.50
CA LEU A 745 10.81 -7.89 15.83
C LEU A 745 9.56 -8.63 16.32
N VAL A 746 8.56 -8.77 15.45
CA VAL A 746 7.32 -9.51 15.75
C VAL A 746 7.64 -10.98 16.05
N ALA A 747 8.41 -11.64 15.17
CA ALA A 747 8.79 -13.03 15.36
C ALA A 747 9.60 -13.28 16.66
N LEU A 748 10.47 -12.32 17.02
CA LEU A 748 11.23 -12.37 18.27
C LEU A 748 10.32 -12.20 19.50
N ASN A 749 9.36 -11.27 19.42
CA ASN A 749 8.41 -11.06 20.52
C ASN A 749 7.41 -12.23 20.67
N GLU A 750 6.97 -12.84 19.59
CA GLU A 750 6.15 -14.04 19.63
C GLU A 750 6.91 -15.23 20.25
N ALA A 751 8.18 -15.41 19.88
CA ALA A 751 8.98 -16.52 20.37
C ALA A 751 9.44 -16.36 21.83
N PHE A 752 9.69 -15.13 22.27
CA PHE A 752 10.34 -14.86 23.57
C PHE A 752 9.55 -13.93 24.49
N GLY A 753 8.46 -13.31 24.01
CA GLY A 753 7.74 -12.26 24.76
C GLY A 753 7.00 -12.76 26.00
N GLN A 754 6.70 -14.06 26.11
CA GLN A 754 6.10 -14.65 27.30
C GLN A 754 7.09 -14.87 28.43
N GLU A 755 8.36 -15.06 28.10
CA GLU A 755 9.44 -15.33 29.07
C GLU A 755 10.27 -14.08 29.38
N ARG A 756 10.18 -13.03 28.56
CA ARG A 756 11.04 -11.83 28.62
C ARG A 756 10.24 -10.57 28.34
N ALA A 757 10.73 -9.42 28.79
CA ALA A 757 10.13 -8.13 28.44
C ALA A 757 10.11 -7.95 26.91
N PRO A 758 8.99 -7.45 26.33
CA PRO A 758 8.87 -7.24 24.88
C PRO A 758 10.00 -6.38 24.32
N LEU A 759 10.60 -6.83 23.23
CA LEU A 759 11.58 -6.08 22.49
C LEU A 759 10.91 -4.91 21.76
N THR A 760 11.62 -3.80 21.68
CA THR A 760 11.23 -2.66 20.84
C THR A 760 12.13 -2.61 19.60
N LEU A 761 11.67 -1.95 18.54
CA LEU A 761 12.49 -1.75 17.35
C LEU A 761 13.75 -0.93 17.66
N GLN A 762 13.68 -0.04 18.66
CA GLN A 762 14.83 0.69 19.17
C GLN A 762 15.87 -0.24 19.82
N THR A 763 15.42 -1.23 20.59
CA THR A 763 16.29 -2.27 21.14
C THR A 763 16.96 -3.10 20.06
N LEU A 764 16.20 -3.49 19.03
CA LEU A 764 16.72 -4.25 17.89
C LEU A 764 17.78 -3.45 17.12
N LYS A 765 17.60 -2.14 16.94
CA LYS A 765 18.57 -1.26 16.29
C LYS A 765 19.81 -1.00 17.14
N ALA A 766 19.68 -0.91 18.45
CA ALA A 766 20.81 -0.80 19.37
C ALA A 766 21.67 -2.08 19.38
N HIS A 767 21.03 -3.23 19.13
CA HIS A 767 21.66 -4.55 19.12
C HIS A 767 21.41 -5.27 17.78
N PRO A 768 21.96 -4.77 16.65
CA PRO A 768 21.54 -5.13 15.30
C PRO A 768 22.07 -6.47 14.79
N SER A 769 22.63 -7.34 15.64
CA SER A 769 23.02 -8.69 15.29
C SER A 769 22.56 -9.71 16.35
N PRO A 770 22.35 -11.00 15.98
CA PRO A 770 21.94 -12.02 16.93
C PRO A 770 22.84 -12.08 18.15
N SER A 771 24.17 -11.98 17.96
CA SER A 771 25.15 -12.03 19.04
C SER A 771 25.05 -10.85 20.01
N ARG A 772 24.77 -9.64 19.51
CA ARG A 772 24.60 -8.44 20.35
C ARG A 772 23.28 -8.48 21.10
N LEU A 773 22.20 -8.91 20.47
CA LEU A 773 20.88 -9.04 21.09
C LEU A 773 20.89 -10.11 22.19
N TYR A 774 21.55 -11.24 21.94
CA TYR A 774 21.70 -12.31 22.93
C TYR A 774 22.45 -11.86 24.18
N ARG A 775 23.56 -11.09 24.03
CA ARG A 775 24.29 -10.50 25.17
C ARG A 775 23.44 -9.49 25.95
N HIS A 776 22.69 -8.66 25.26
CA HIS A 776 21.76 -7.72 25.91
C HIS A 776 20.74 -8.45 26.78
N TRP A 777 20.22 -9.59 26.30
CA TRP A 777 19.31 -10.41 27.10
C TRP A 777 19.98 -11.06 28.31
N LEU A 778 21.22 -11.53 28.16
CA LEU A 778 21.98 -12.12 29.29
C LEU A 778 22.23 -11.09 30.40
N VAL A 779 22.59 -9.85 30.06
CA VAL A 779 22.80 -8.77 31.04
C VAL A 779 21.52 -8.48 31.81
N ARG A 780 20.39 -8.37 31.13
CA ARG A 780 19.08 -8.15 31.77
C ARG A 780 18.61 -9.32 32.66
N GLN A 781 18.97 -10.53 32.34
CA GLN A 781 18.67 -11.67 33.21
C GLN A 781 19.48 -11.63 34.51
N THR A 782 20.71 -11.16 34.46
CA THR A 782 21.58 -10.99 35.65
C THR A 782 21.10 -9.83 36.53
N GLU A 783 20.61 -8.73 35.92
CA GLU A 783 20.03 -7.59 36.66
C GLU A 783 18.66 -7.88 37.29
N ALA A 784 17.87 -8.79 36.70
CA ALA A 784 16.59 -9.20 37.27
C ALA A 784 16.69 -10.31 38.32
N ALA A 785 17.86 -10.95 38.44
CA ALA A 785 18.17 -11.96 39.44
C ALA A 785 18.91 -11.41 40.67
N LEU A 786 19.39 -10.16 40.63
CA LEU A 786 19.92 -9.35 41.73
C LEU A 786 18.81 -8.44 42.28
#